data_7b89c0aa027bb98ec81bc278dccc7039
#
_entry.id   7b89c0aa027bb98ec81bc278dccc7039
#
_cell.length_a   1.000
_cell.length_b   1.000
_cell.length_c   1.000
_cell.angle_alpha   90.00
_cell.angle_beta   90.00
_cell.angle_gamma   90.00
#
_symmetry.space_group_name_H-M   'P 1'
#
loop_
_entity.id
_entity.type
_entity.pdbx_description
1 polymer ?
#
loop_
_entity_poly.entity_id
_entity_poly.type
_entity_poly.pdbx_seq_one_letter_code
_entity_poly.pdbx_strand_id
1 'polypeptide(L)'
;MGLPYYAHTKSFRNDSIIFQEVRTDYDDRYLPVRKTNFFNGNITSQELCEYNDRLQLTKQEQCSYESTNWLSKEFVYSLDGHLLRDSTSMGLFTDYVYDPETGFLQSSTDHKGRATRYVYDDWGNLVGTHNPDGSVKQTSAAWSKEGEPGLYVITTVETGKPVSKTYYDFLQREIRISQIRFDGQEMKTDKVYNTKTGLLEKESLPTTGNVPLRWNDYTYDKFGRRTSIHYASGKVDSCAYGALTDTVIENGIRRIRKYDVMGLMTQTTDAAGSIVYYYRPDGQPVLAVAPGDVQTRFYYDKYGRRIAIKDPSAGIRRTAYDDAGNICKETDADGREITTEYDCYGRLTKQTTLDLTTVYTYDDTENVLLSAVSNNGSALLNTYDEYGRLKIQREEAPDGKWLQKTYAYTDDGMPDSVSYTSQNGTLATEQLIYRNGFLTEVRLADGTIVYRHDEENPQGQLTKLTSGGMQRSYTFNDWGLPVKRSITRADGSVLFDYSYHFNASNGNLESRIDTKRNLAENFGYDALNRLTSYGGKIVEYDNLGNIRQKGNAGELMYTNPNHPYAVTGLTPLAESPVKSHLDIVYTAAERPSIITHGIQKAVLTYNANHDRIRMQYSDNSRNLLTRYYLGDNYELDVDIQVCMNVFILVGG
;
A
#
# COMPACT_ATOMS: atom_id res chain seq x y z
N MET A 1 -36.75 -23.17 -20.57
CA MET A 1 -35.66 -22.22 -20.77
C MET A 1 -34.36 -23.01 -20.59
N GLY A 2 -33.47 -23.02 -21.59
CA GLY A 2 -32.19 -23.73 -21.44
C GLY A 2 -31.24 -22.97 -20.53
N LEU A 3 -30.48 -23.67 -19.70
CA LEU A 3 -29.38 -23.08 -18.93
C LEU A 3 -28.28 -22.60 -19.88
N PRO A 4 -27.53 -21.54 -19.54
CA PRO A 4 -26.46 -21.01 -20.38
C PRO A 4 -25.26 -21.95 -20.40
N TYR A 5 -25.28 -22.95 -21.29
CA TYR A 5 -24.14 -23.82 -21.55
C TYR A 5 -22.90 -23.06 -22.06
N TYR A 6 -23.16 -21.97 -22.76
CA TYR A 6 -22.14 -21.23 -23.47
C TYR A 6 -22.40 -19.72 -23.38
N ALA A 7 -21.44 -19.01 -22.86
CA ALA A 7 -21.43 -17.55 -22.90
C ALA A 7 -20.13 -17.07 -23.55
N HIS A 8 -20.23 -16.12 -24.48
CA HIS A 8 -19.04 -15.54 -25.08
C HIS A 8 -19.16 -14.03 -25.23
N THR A 9 -18.02 -13.38 -25.14
CA THR A 9 -17.84 -11.98 -25.49
C THR A 9 -16.91 -11.89 -26.68
N LYS A 10 -17.36 -11.23 -27.75
CA LYS A 10 -16.58 -10.97 -28.92
C LYS A 10 -16.33 -9.47 -29.03
N SER A 11 -15.10 -9.07 -28.78
CA SER A 11 -14.69 -7.68 -28.76
C SER A 11 -13.97 -7.33 -30.07
N PHE A 12 -14.36 -6.20 -30.69
CA PHE A 12 -13.82 -5.73 -31.96
C PHE A 12 -13.16 -4.37 -31.81
N ARG A 13 -11.98 -4.19 -32.36
CA ARG A 13 -11.31 -2.88 -32.46
C ARG A 13 -10.27 -2.89 -33.57
N ASN A 14 -10.36 -1.92 -34.51
CA ASN A 14 -9.37 -1.73 -35.57
C ASN A 14 -8.98 -3.04 -36.28
N ASP A 15 -9.94 -3.77 -36.82
CA ASP A 15 -9.79 -5.06 -37.52
C ASP A 15 -9.25 -6.21 -36.65
N SER A 16 -9.04 -5.99 -35.37
CA SER A 16 -8.66 -7.00 -34.39
C SER A 16 -9.88 -7.52 -33.63
N ILE A 17 -9.89 -8.83 -33.39
CA ILE A 17 -10.96 -9.51 -32.68
C ILE A 17 -10.34 -10.25 -31.50
N ILE A 18 -10.95 -10.10 -30.32
CA ILE A 18 -10.66 -10.94 -29.15
C ILE A 18 -11.92 -11.69 -28.77
N PHE A 19 -11.75 -12.96 -28.54
CA PHE A 19 -12.80 -13.88 -28.19
C PHE A 19 -12.58 -14.42 -26.79
N GLN A 20 -13.51 -14.10 -25.88
CA GLN A 20 -13.55 -14.65 -24.52
C GLN A 20 -14.78 -15.54 -24.42
N GLU A 21 -14.60 -16.73 -23.88
CA GLU A 21 -15.64 -17.74 -23.82
C GLU A 21 -15.66 -18.39 -22.45
N VAL A 22 -16.86 -18.67 -21.97
CA VAL A 22 -17.11 -19.50 -20.78
C VAL A 22 -18.01 -20.66 -21.21
N ARG A 23 -17.56 -21.88 -21.00
CA ARG A 23 -18.37 -23.10 -21.14
C ARG A 23 -18.70 -23.64 -19.77
N THR A 24 -19.96 -23.97 -19.58
CA THR A 24 -20.47 -24.56 -18.34
C THR A 24 -21.20 -25.86 -18.66
N ASP A 25 -20.68 -26.97 -18.17
CA ASP A 25 -21.35 -28.27 -18.25
C ASP A 25 -22.20 -28.46 -16.97
N TYR A 26 -23.37 -29.06 -17.15
CA TYR A 26 -24.33 -29.29 -16.07
C TYR A 26 -24.59 -30.78 -15.92
N ASP A 27 -24.88 -31.23 -14.69
CA ASP A 27 -25.40 -32.59 -14.42
C ASP A 27 -26.91 -32.71 -14.76
N ASP A 28 -27.47 -33.91 -14.58
CA ASP A 28 -28.89 -34.19 -14.81
C ASP A 28 -29.84 -33.38 -13.91
N ARG A 29 -29.31 -32.78 -12.84
CA ARG A 29 -30.04 -31.95 -11.87
C ARG A 29 -29.89 -30.44 -12.20
N TYR A 30 -29.23 -30.14 -13.31
CA TYR A 30 -28.92 -28.76 -13.77
C TYR A 30 -27.92 -28.00 -12.89
N LEU A 31 -27.05 -28.69 -12.17
CA LEU A 31 -25.98 -28.09 -11.40
C LEU A 31 -24.71 -27.95 -12.25
N PRO A 32 -23.96 -26.86 -12.15
CA PRO A 32 -22.73 -26.66 -12.92
C PRO A 32 -21.62 -27.57 -12.40
N VAL A 33 -21.26 -28.62 -13.14
CA VAL A 33 -20.21 -29.58 -12.73
C VAL A 33 -18.84 -29.24 -13.31
N ARG A 34 -18.79 -28.49 -14.41
CA ARG A 34 -17.54 -27.99 -14.99
C ARG A 34 -17.75 -26.59 -15.56
N LYS A 35 -16.82 -25.70 -15.26
CA LYS A 35 -16.73 -24.38 -15.88
C LYS A 35 -15.34 -24.21 -16.49
N THR A 36 -15.25 -23.86 -17.77
CA THR A 36 -13.99 -23.64 -18.47
C THR A 36 -13.99 -22.26 -19.07
N ASN A 37 -13.00 -21.46 -18.74
CA ASN A 37 -12.79 -20.12 -19.32
C ASN A 37 -11.73 -20.19 -20.42
N PHE A 38 -11.98 -19.48 -21.52
CA PHE A 38 -11.09 -19.43 -22.67
C PHE A 38 -10.78 -17.99 -23.06
N PHE A 39 -9.57 -17.79 -23.57
CA PHE A 39 -9.14 -16.57 -24.23
C PHE A 39 -8.58 -16.93 -25.60
N ASN A 40 -9.21 -16.45 -26.67
CA ASN A 40 -8.88 -16.80 -28.06
C ASN A 40 -8.73 -18.33 -28.30
N GLY A 41 -9.61 -19.11 -27.69
CA GLY A 41 -9.60 -20.59 -27.80
C GLY A 41 -8.60 -21.30 -26.88
N ASN A 42 -7.76 -20.57 -26.12
CA ASN A 42 -6.85 -21.16 -25.15
C ASN A 42 -7.51 -21.17 -23.75
N ILE A 43 -7.39 -22.27 -23.04
CA ILE A 43 -7.93 -22.41 -21.67
C ILE A 43 -7.14 -21.50 -20.73
N THR A 44 -7.85 -20.67 -19.97
CA THR A 44 -7.26 -19.80 -18.93
C THR A 44 -7.54 -20.29 -17.52
N SER A 45 -8.66 -20.99 -17.30
CA SER A 45 -8.94 -21.66 -16.04
C SER A 45 -10.01 -22.73 -16.22
N GLN A 46 -9.97 -23.73 -15.36
CA GLN A 46 -11.00 -24.77 -15.23
C GLN A 46 -11.40 -24.91 -13.77
N GLU A 47 -12.69 -25.17 -13.57
CA GLU A 47 -13.30 -25.44 -12.27
C GLU A 47 -14.16 -26.68 -12.39
N LEU A 48 -14.03 -27.62 -11.46
CA LEU A 48 -14.86 -28.82 -11.34
C LEU A 48 -15.61 -28.76 -10.01
N CYS A 49 -16.89 -29.12 -10.03
CA CYS A 49 -17.75 -29.11 -8.86
C CYS A 49 -18.46 -30.45 -8.71
N GLU A 50 -18.53 -30.95 -7.47
CA GLU A 50 -19.32 -32.11 -7.10
C GLU A 50 -20.41 -31.73 -6.10
N TYR A 51 -21.57 -32.39 -6.16
CA TYR A 51 -22.71 -32.05 -5.33
C TYR A 51 -23.31 -33.32 -4.72
N ASN A 52 -23.80 -33.22 -3.49
CA ASN A 52 -24.57 -34.27 -2.87
C ASN A 52 -26.02 -34.37 -3.40
N ASP A 53 -26.80 -35.34 -2.91
CA ASP A 53 -28.21 -35.53 -3.30
C ASP A 53 -29.12 -34.32 -2.89
N ARG A 54 -28.65 -33.45 -1.99
CA ARG A 54 -29.35 -32.24 -1.56
C ARG A 54 -28.96 -31.00 -2.32
N LEU A 55 -28.22 -31.15 -3.43
CA LEU A 55 -27.76 -30.08 -4.31
C LEU A 55 -26.70 -29.13 -3.68
N GLN A 56 -26.06 -29.57 -2.60
CA GLN A 56 -25.02 -28.79 -1.93
C GLN A 56 -23.65 -29.14 -2.51
N LEU A 57 -22.80 -28.14 -2.71
CA LEU A 57 -21.43 -28.29 -3.21
C LEU A 57 -20.58 -29.06 -2.18
N THR A 58 -20.09 -30.25 -2.52
CA THR A 58 -19.25 -31.07 -1.64
C THR A 58 -17.77 -31.02 -1.98
N LYS A 59 -17.45 -30.72 -3.23
CA LYS A 59 -16.07 -30.55 -3.68
C LYS A 59 -15.98 -29.53 -4.79
N GLN A 60 -14.96 -28.71 -4.74
CA GLN A 60 -14.57 -27.76 -5.79
C GLN A 60 -13.09 -27.93 -6.09
N GLU A 61 -12.74 -28.12 -7.35
CA GLU A 61 -11.35 -28.19 -7.82
C GLU A 61 -11.11 -27.12 -8.86
N GLN A 62 -9.96 -26.50 -8.80
CA GLN A 62 -9.59 -25.43 -9.74
C GLN A 62 -8.17 -25.59 -10.23
N CYS A 63 -7.95 -25.38 -11.53
CA CYS A 63 -6.63 -25.21 -12.12
C CYS A 63 -6.62 -24.05 -13.11
N SER A 64 -5.44 -23.52 -13.42
CA SER A 64 -5.26 -22.39 -14.31
C SER A 64 -4.30 -22.73 -15.44
N TYR A 65 -4.57 -22.18 -16.62
CA TYR A 65 -3.76 -22.27 -17.84
C TYR A 65 -3.41 -23.71 -18.23
N GLU A 66 -2.13 -24.03 -18.32
CA GLU A 66 -1.61 -25.36 -18.72
C GLU A 66 -1.24 -26.22 -17.51
N SER A 67 -1.52 -25.74 -16.28
CA SER A 67 -1.25 -26.49 -15.05
C SER A 67 -2.01 -27.81 -14.99
N THR A 68 -1.32 -28.86 -14.59
CA THR A 68 -1.94 -30.15 -14.23
C THR A 68 -2.23 -30.26 -12.74
N ASN A 69 -1.90 -29.23 -11.98
CA ASN A 69 -2.07 -29.17 -10.54
C ASN A 69 -3.42 -28.57 -10.19
N TRP A 70 -4.27 -29.39 -9.57
CA TRP A 70 -5.62 -29.01 -9.14
C TRP A 70 -5.63 -28.70 -7.65
N LEU A 71 -6.04 -27.51 -7.30
CA LEU A 71 -6.29 -27.10 -5.92
C LEU A 71 -7.74 -27.42 -5.57
N SER A 72 -7.96 -28.16 -4.48
CA SER A 72 -9.30 -28.57 -4.05
C SER A 72 -9.75 -27.90 -2.75
N LYS A 73 -11.07 -27.73 -2.66
CA LYS A 73 -11.80 -27.47 -1.42
C LYS A 73 -12.88 -28.53 -1.28
N GLU A 74 -13.07 -29.03 -0.05
CA GLU A 74 -14.12 -30.01 0.27
C GLU A 74 -15.03 -29.43 1.36
N PHE A 75 -16.32 -29.80 1.31
CA PHE A 75 -17.36 -29.25 2.18
C PHE A 75 -18.19 -30.38 2.74
N VAL A 76 -18.40 -30.39 4.06
CA VAL A 76 -19.22 -31.35 4.78
C VAL A 76 -20.42 -30.64 5.39
N TYR A 77 -21.61 -31.21 5.22
CA TYR A 77 -22.85 -30.60 5.67
C TYR A 77 -23.60 -31.52 6.67
N SER A 78 -24.36 -30.88 7.57
CA SER A 78 -25.33 -31.56 8.45
C SER A 78 -26.55 -32.04 7.66
N LEU A 79 -27.37 -32.84 8.33
CA LEU A 79 -28.67 -33.27 7.78
C LEU A 79 -29.62 -32.08 7.55
N ASP A 80 -29.49 -31.00 8.30
CA ASP A 80 -30.30 -29.77 8.20
C ASP A 80 -29.74 -28.78 7.17
N GLY A 81 -28.59 -29.09 6.56
CA GLY A 81 -28.02 -28.31 5.46
C GLY A 81 -26.98 -27.28 5.87
N HIS A 82 -26.59 -27.21 7.14
CA HIS A 82 -25.52 -26.32 7.60
C HIS A 82 -24.14 -26.89 7.23
N LEU A 83 -23.22 -26.02 6.83
CA LEU A 83 -21.82 -26.38 6.59
C LEU A 83 -21.14 -26.71 7.92
N LEU A 84 -20.70 -27.95 8.10
CA LEU A 84 -20.00 -28.41 9.31
C LEU A 84 -18.50 -28.28 9.22
N ARG A 85 -17.96 -28.45 8.02
CA ARG A 85 -16.50 -28.33 7.77
C ARG A 85 -16.25 -27.90 6.33
N ASP A 86 -15.30 -27.01 6.14
CA ASP A 86 -14.59 -26.88 4.89
C ASP A 86 -13.12 -27.24 5.06
N SER A 87 -12.49 -27.77 4.00
CA SER A 87 -11.08 -28.15 3.99
C SER A 87 -10.44 -27.85 2.63
N THR A 88 -9.12 -27.68 2.63
CA THR A 88 -8.33 -27.39 1.44
C THR A 88 -7.38 -28.53 1.11
N SER A 89 -6.84 -28.58 -0.12
CA SER A 89 -5.80 -29.52 -0.52
C SER A 89 -4.50 -29.44 0.30
N MET A 90 -4.31 -28.36 1.06
CA MET A 90 -3.21 -28.24 2.04
C MET A 90 -3.48 -28.98 3.35
N GLY A 91 -4.68 -29.52 3.54
CA GLY A 91 -5.09 -30.13 4.81
C GLY A 91 -5.54 -29.12 5.87
N LEU A 92 -5.65 -27.86 5.53
CA LEU A 92 -6.22 -26.84 6.40
C LEU A 92 -7.74 -26.98 6.40
N PHE A 93 -8.37 -26.98 7.58
CA PHE A 93 -9.82 -27.07 7.70
C PHE A 93 -10.37 -26.14 8.77
N THR A 94 -11.66 -25.84 8.65
CA THR A 94 -12.45 -25.10 9.64
C THR A 94 -13.70 -25.90 9.96
N ASP A 95 -13.96 -26.13 11.25
CA ASP A 95 -15.19 -26.71 11.76
C ASP A 95 -16.17 -25.63 12.20
N TYR A 96 -17.45 -25.82 11.93
CA TYR A 96 -18.52 -24.88 12.21
C TYR A 96 -19.56 -25.50 13.15
N VAL A 97 -19.94 -24.75 14.18
CA VAL A 97 -20.97 -25.14 15.15
C VAL A 97 -22.11 -24.13 15.10
N TYR A 98 -23.32 -24.63 14.98
CA TYR A 98 -24.53 -23.83 14.90
C TYR A 98 -25.40 -24.03 16.12
N ASP A 99 -26.13 -22.98 16.49
CA ASP A 99 -27.16 -23.07 17.50
C ASP A 99 -28.34 -23.91 16.98
N PRO A 100 -28.77 -24.95 17.72
CA PRO A 100 -29.78 -25.86 17.25
C PRO A 100 -31.20 -25.27 17.20
N GLU A 101 -31.46 -24.17 17.94
CA GLU A 101 -32.77 -23.54 18.00
C GLU A 101 -32.91 -22.46 16.93
N THR A 102 -31.90 -21.65 16.74
CA THR A 102 -31.91 -20.50 15.83
C THR A 102 -31.28 -20.78 14.49
N GLY A 103 -30.39 -21.79 14.38
CA GLY A 103 -29.59 -22.07 13.19
C GLY A 103 -28.44 -21.07 12.97
N PHE A 104 -28.17 -20.17 13.91
CA PHE A 104 -27.08 -19.22 13.78
C PHE A 104 -25.73 -19.87 14.07
N LEU A 105 -24.67 -19.41 13.37
CA LEU A 105 -23.31 -19.88 13.58
C LEU A 105 -22.80 -19.43 14.97
N GLN A 106 -22.60 -20.37 15.88
CA GLN A 106 -22.06 -20.08 17.22
C GLN A 106 -20.54 -19.95 17.25
N SER A 107 -19.85 -20.84 16.53
CA SER A 107 -18.40 -20.79 16.46
C SER A 107 -17.85 -21.39 15.18
N SER A 108 -16.66 -20.93 14.79
CA SER A 108 -15.80 -21.59 13.82
C SER A 108 -14.48 -21.92 14.49
N THR A 109 -13.98 -23.15 14.25
CA THR A 109 -12.73 -23.63 14.86
C THR A 109 -11.82 -24.12 13.76
N ASP A 110 -10.60 -23.58 13.68
CA ASP A 110 -9.63 -24.00 12.69
C ASP A 110 -8.95 -25.34 13.06
N HIS A 111 -8.15 -25.87 12.15
CA HIS A 111 -7.43 -27.13 12.30
C HIS A 111 -6.45 -27.19 13.49
N LYS A 112 -6.12 -26.03 14.11
CA LYS A 112 -5.31 -25.93 15.33
C LYS A 112 -6.16 -25.87 16.61
N GLY A 113 -7.47 -25.88 16.48
CA GLY A 113 -8.39 -25.75 17.61
C GLY A 113 -8.64 -24.32 18.07
N ARG A 114 -8.24 -23.30 17.27
CA ARG A 114 -8.48 -21.89 17.57
C ARG A 114 -9.92 -21.54 17.21
N ALA A 115 -10.71 -21.22 18.21
CA ALA A 115 -12.15 -20.98 18.04
C ALA A 115 -12.49 -19.49 18.04
N THR A 116 -13.13 -19.03 16.97
CA THR A 116 -13.84 -17.75 16.92
C THR A 116 -15.30 -17.97 17.30
N ARG A 117 -15.83 -17.16 18.22
CA ARG A 117 -17.21 -17.21 18.70
C ARG A 117 -18.00 -16.02 18.19
N TYR A 118 -19.29 -16.28 17.86
CA TYR A 118 -20.20 -15.29 17.29
C TYR A 118 -21.39 -15.06 18.23
N VAL A 119 -21.78 -13.80 18.39
CA VAL A 119 -22.90 -13.39 19.24
C VAL A 119 -23.91 -12.64 18.38
N TYR A 120 -25.18 -12.98 18.53
CA TYR A 120 -26.27 -12.38 17.77
C TYR A 120 -27.26 -11.68 18.72
N ASP A 121 -27.94 -10.68 18.20
CA ASP A 121 -29.06 -10.05 18.88
C ASP A 121 -30.38 -10.84 18.67
N ASP A 122 -31.46 -10.41 19.31
CA ASP A 122 -32.78 -11.04 19.21
C ASP A 122 -33.38 -11.00 17.78
N TRP A 123 -32.80 -10.19 16.89
CA TRP A 123 -33.21 -10.04 15.49
C TRP A 123 -32.37 -10.87 14.53
N GLY A 124 -31.36 -11.56 15.04
CA GLY A 124 -30.43 -12.38 14.26
C GLY A 124 -29.30 -11.60 13.59
N ASN A 125 -29.06 -10.35 13.99
CA ASN A 125 -27.90 -9.60 13.51
C ASN A 125 -26.65 -10.01 14.29
N LEU A 126 -25.52 -10.21 13.62
CA LEU A 126 -24.22 -10.47 14.27
C LEU A 126 -23.76 -9.20 15.01
N VAL A 127 -23.74 -9.25 16.33
CA VAL A 127 -23.35 -8.12 17.19
C VAL A 127 -22.03 -8.32 17.93
N GLY A 128 -21.48 -9.53 17.93
CA GLY A 128 -20.19 -9.82 18.57
C GLY A 128 -19.38 -10.87 17.85
N THR A 129 -18.08 -10.65 17.78
CA THR A 129 -17.08 -11.64 17.34
C THR A 129 -15.97 -11.67 18.36
N HIS A 130 -15.67 -12.83 18.92
CA HIS A 130 -14.60 -13.07 19.88
C HIS A 130 -13.57 -13.99 19.24
N ASN A 131 -12.39 -13.46 18.97
CA ASN A 131 -11.30 -14.21 18.35
C ASN A 131 -10.52 -15.04 19.39
N PRO A 132 -9.82 -16.10 18.96
CA PRO A 132 -9.05 -16.97 19.87
C PRO A 132 -7.91 -16.26 20.59
N ASP A 133 -7.37 -15.19 20.01
CA ASP A 133 -6.30 -14.36 20.61
C ASP A 133 -6.80 -13.33 21.64
N GLY A 134 -8.09 -13.39 22.00
CA GLY A 134 -8.73 -12.49 22.95
C GLY A 134 -9.26 -11.20 22.33
N SER A 135 -8.95 -10.89 21.08
CA SER A 135 -9.49 -9.69 20.42
C SER A 135 -11.00 -9.81 20.19
N VAL A 136 -11.69 -8.69 20.31
CA VAL A 136 -13.16 -8.63 20.26
C VAL A 136 -13.61 -7.51 19.31
N LYS A 137 -14.66 -7.79 18.54
CA LYS A 137 -15.43 -6.79 17.82
C LYS A 137 -16.87 -6.86 18.25
N GLN A 138 -17.43 -5.74 18.70
CA GLN A 138 -18.83 -5.63 19.10
C GLN A 138 -19.51 -4.46 18.40
N THR A 139 -20.75 -4.66 17.99
CA THR A 139 -21.62 -3.63 17.45
C THR A 139 -22.93 -3.60 18.22
N SER A 140 -23.45 -2.41 18.46
CA SER A 140 -24.78 -2.25 19.07
C SER A 140 -25.55 -1.17 18.33
N ALA A 141 -26.83 -1.42 18.08
CA ALA A 141 -27.75 -0.45 17.51
C ALA A 141 -28.69 0.08 18.61
N ALA A 142 -28.90 1.38 18.63
CA ALA A 142 -29.82 2.03 19.56
C ALA A 142 -30.52 3.19 18.88
N TRP A 143 -31.75 3.53 19.31
CA TRP A 143 -32.41 4.76 18.90
C TRP A 143 -31.63 5.97 19.38
N SER A 144 -31.53 7.00 18.56
CA SER A 144 -30.90 8.27 18.95
C SER A 144 -31.62 8.88 20.14
N LYS A 145 -30.86 9.38 21.11
CA LYS A 145 -31.37 10.06 22.31
C LYS A 145 -31.70 11.51 21.97
N GLU A 146 -32.44 12.17 22.88
CA GLU A 146 -32.72 13.60 22.79
C GLU A 146 -31.41 14.40 22.68
N GLY A 147 -31.28 15.23 21.63
CA GLY A 147 -30.07 16.00 21.34
C GLY A 147 -29.04 15.29 20.45
N GLU A 148 -29.20 14.00 20.19
CA GLU A 148 -28.39 13.28 19.20
C GLU A 148 -29.01 13.41 17.79
N PRO A 149 -28.21 13.40 16.71
CA PRO A 149 -28.72 13.49 15.35
C PRO A 149 -29.31 12.17 14.88
N GLY A 150 -30.24 12.25 13.90
CA GLY A 150 -30.78 11.10 13.22
C GLY A 150 -31.81 10.29 13.97
N LEU A 151 -32.11 9.10 13.44
CA LEU A 151 -33.10 8.18 13.96
C LEU A 151 -32.48 7.14 14.90
N TYR A 152 -31.35 6.57 14.49
CA TYR A 152 -30.64 5.55 15.27
C TYR A 152 -29.13 5.67 15.09
N VAL A 153 -28.39 5.05 16.01
CA VAL A 153 -26.93 5.03 16.06
C VAL A 153 -26.43 3.59 16.14
N ILE A 154 -25.41 3.29 15.35
CA ILE A 154 -24.62 2.06 15.46
C ILE A 154 -23.30 2.42 16.15
N THR A 155 -23.03 1.78 17.30
CA THR A 155 -21.75 1.89 18.02
C THR A 155 -20.91 0.65 17.75
N THR A 156 -19.66 0.84 17.35
CA THR A 156 -18.68 -0.24 17.13
C THR A 156 -17.52 -0.08 18.10
N VAL A 157 -17.24 -1.17 18.83
CA VAL A 157 -16.08 -1.34 19.71
C VAL A 157 -15.27 -2.49 19.16
N GLU A 158 -14.00 -2.25 18.83
CA GLU A 158 -13.10 -3.27 18.30
C GLU A 158 -11.74 -3.11 18.98
N THR A 159 -11.15 -4.23 19.43
CA THR A 159 -9.82 -4.23 20.06
C THR A 159 -8.81 -3.53 19.15
N GLY A 160 -8.03 -2.61 19.72
CA GLY A 160 -7.00 -1.87 19.00
C GLY A 160 -7.51 -0.74 18.10
N LYS A 161 -8.82 -0.48 18.12
CA LYS A 161 -9.43 0.63 17.36
C LYS A 161 -10.20 1.57 18.30
N PRO A 162 -10.28 2.85 17.95
CA PRO A 162 -11.14 3.79 18.67
C PRO A 162 -12.60 3.39 18.58
N VAL A 163 -13.34 3.60 19.66
CA VAL A 163 -14.79 3.44 19.64
C VAL A 163 -15.38 4.42 18.62
N SER A 164 -16.19 3.92 17.71
CA SER A 164 -16.86 4.70 16.68
C SER A 164 -18.37 4.60 16.77
N LYS A 165 -19.06 5.68 16.40
CA LYS A 165 -20.54 5.73 16.28
C LYS A 165 -20.89 6.29 14.92
N THR A 166 -21.88 5.65 14.28
CA THR A 166 -22.44 6.13 13.02
C THR A 166 -23.94 6.37 13.21
N TYR A 167 -24.37 7.59 12.98
CA TYR A 167 -25.77 8.02 13.10
C TYR A 167 -26.45 8.01 11.75
N TYR A 168 -27.65 7.48 11.70
CA TYR A 168 -28.44 7.30 10.49
C TYR A 168 -29.75 8.05 10.55
N ASP A 169 -30.18 8.59 9.41
CA ASP A 169 -31.52 9.15 9.26
C ASP A 169 -32.58 8.06 8.91
N PHE A 170 -33.83 8.48 8.72
CA PHE A 170 -34.93 7.58 8.38
C PHE A 170 -34.82 6.94 6.97
N LEU A 171 -33.92 7.43 6.09
CA LEU A 171 -33.60 6.84 4.81
C LEU A 171 -32.33 5.94 4.89
N GLN A 172 -31.86 5.64 6.09
CA GLN A 172 -30.67 4.84 6.36
C GLN A 172 -29.37 5.47 5.80
N ARG A 173 -29.33 6.79 5.64
CA ARG A 173 -28.12 7.50 5.22
C ARG A 173 -27.31 7.90 6.45
N GLU A 174 -26.02 7.80 6.34
CA GLU A 174 -25.07 8.26 7.37
C GLU A 174 -25.11 9.79 7.45
N ILE A 175 -25.52 10.35 8.57
CA ILE A 175 -25.59 11.80 8.79
C ILE A 175 -24.53 12.32 9.75
N ARG A 176 -23.96 11.45 10.59
CA ARG A 176 -22.81 11.74 11.45
C ARG A 176 -21.99 10.50 11.68
N ILE A 177 -20.67 10.65 11.58
CA ILE A 177 -19.69 9.68 12.09
C ILE A 177 -18.97 10.33 13.26
N SER A 178 -18.85 9.64 14.38
CA SER A 178 -18.06 10.09 15.50
C SER A 178 -17.07 9.02 15.97
N GLN A 179 -15.96 9.46 16.54
CA GLN A 179 -14.89 8.59 17.01
C GLN A 179 -14.30 9.17 18.30
N ILE A 180 -14.01 8.29 19.27
CA ILE A 180 -13.32 8.70 20.48
C ILE A 180 -11.82 8.84 20.17
N ARG A 181 -11.26 9.98 20.44
CA ARG A 181 -9.83 10.29 20.27
C ARG A 181 -9.00 9.69 21.42
N PHE A 182 -7.67 9.75 21.27
CA PHE A 182 -6.72 9.29 22.28
C PHE A 182 -6.90 9.98 23.65
N ASP A 183 -7.34 11.25 23.66
CA ASP A 183 -7.59 12.06 24.87
C ASP A 183 -8.98 11.84 25.48
N GLY A 184 -9.82 11.01 24.86
CA GLY A 184 -11.17 10.69 25.28
C GLY A 184 -12.24 11.65 24.77
N GLN A 185 -11.87 12.71 24.02
CA GLN A 185 -12.85 13.59 23.38
C GLN A 185 -13.49 12.90 22.18
N GLU A 186 -14.75 13.22 21.90
CA GLU A 186 -15.46 12.74 20.73
C GLU A 186 -15.23 13.68 19.54
N MET A 187 -14.64 13.18 18.48
CA MET A 187 -14.48 13.87 17.20
C MET A 187 -15.62 13.47 16.26
N LYS A 188 -16.23 14.45 15.58
CA LYS A 188 -17.46 14.27 14.77
C LYS A 188 -17.27 14.82 13.37
N THR A 189 -17.87 14.14 12.40
CA THR A 189 -18.00 14.60 11.01
C THR A 189 -19.47 14.50 10.63
N ASP A 190 -20.10 15.60 10.23
CA ASP A 190 -21.52 15.67 9.85
C ASP A 190 -21.67 15.68 8.33
N LYS A 191 -22.73 15.03 7.84
CA LYS A 191 -23.13 14.99 6.44
C LYS A 191 -24.53 15.55 6.27
N VAL A 192 -24.72 16.43 5.28
CA VAL A 192 -26.02 17.00 4.93
C VAL A 192 -26.37 16.58 3.52
N TYR A 193 -27.60 16.09 3.36
CA TYR A 193 -28.09 15.61 2.07
C TYR A 193 -29.18 16.53 1.55
N ASN A 194 -29.19 16.79 0.26
CA ASN A 194 -30.23 17.52 -0.41
C ASN A 194 -31.56 16.76 -0.28
N THR A 195 -32.59 17.42 0.21
CA THR A 195 -33.89 16.79 0.52
C THR A 195 -34.67 16.35 -0.72
N LYS A 196 -34.41 16.93 -1.89
CA LYS A 196 -35.09 16.60 -3.16
C LYS A 196 -34.39 15.52 -3.95
N THR A 197 -33.04 15.57 -4.00
CA THR A 197 -32.26 14.66 -4.83
C THR A 197 -31.66 13.48 -4.05
N GLY A 198 -31.58 13.59 -2.72
CA GLY A 198 -30.91 12.61 -1.86
C GLY A 198 -29.37 12.64 -1.94
N LEU A 199 -28.78 13.51 -2.75
CA LEU A 199 -27.33 13.60 -2.93
C LEU A 199 -26.68 14.34 -1.76
N LEU A 200 -25.40 13.99 -1.46
CA LEU A 200 -24.61 14.64 -0.42
C LEU A 200 -24.36 16.10 -0.82
N GLU A 201 -24.85 17.04 -0.04
CA GLU A 201 -24.73 18.48 -0.31
C GLU A 201 -23.52 19.08 0.40
N LYS A 202 -23.29 18.64 1.66
CA LYS A 202 -22.21 19.14 2.50
C LYS A 202 -21.64 18.05 3.39
N GLU A 203 -20.36 18.14 3.66
CA GLU A 203 -19.66 17.33 4.65
C GLU A 203 -18.77 18.22 5.51
N SER A 204 -18.91 18.15 6.84
CA SER A 204 -18.09 18.96 7.72
C SER A 204 -16.66 18.46 7.80
N LEU A 205 -15.70 19.33 8.07
CA LEU A 205 -14.42 18.90 8.60
C LEU A 205 -14.63 18.30 10.00
N PRO A 206 -13.77 17.32 10.41
CA PRO A 206 -13.82 16.77 11.76
C PRO A 206 -13.74 17.86 12.82
N THR A 207 -14.53 17.72 13.88
CA THR A 207 -14.58 18.68 14.99
C THR A 207 -14.87 17.97 16.30
N THR A 208 -14.35 18.50 17.41
CA THR A 208 -14.73 18.12 18.78
C THR A 208 -15.84 19.02 19.35
N GLY A 209 -16.19 20.10 18.63
CA GLY A 209 -17.27 20.99 18.99
C GLY A 209 -18.68 20.41 18.74
N ASN A 210 -19.70 21.05 19.34
CA ASN A 210 -21.09 20.63 19.16
C ASN A 210 -21.64 21.01 17.78
N VAL A 211 -21.09 22.04 17.14
CA VAL A 211 -21.53 22.54 15.83
C VAL A 211 -20.31 22.62 14.90
N PRO A 212 -20.35 21.97 13.73
CA PRO A 212 -19.31 22.12 12.75
C PRO A 212 -19.20 23.55 12.23
N LEU A 213 -17.99 24.07 12.16
CA LEU A 213 -17.72 25.42 11.69
C LEU A 213 -17.29 25.48 10.23
N ARG A 214 -16.84 24.36 9.66
CA ARG A 214 -16.24 24.29 8.32
C ARG A 214 -16.82 23.14 7.53
N TRP A 215 -17.12 23.39 6.26
CA TRP A 215 -17.79 22.45 5.38
C TRP A 215 -17.12 22.39 4.01
N ASN A 216 -17.11 21.20 3.45
CA ASN A 216 -16.92 20.98 2.03
C ASN A 216 -18.30 20.93 1.38
N ASP A 217 -18.52 21.71 0.33
CA ASP A 217 -19.77 21.78 -0.40
C ASP A 217 -19.65 21.05 -1.75
N TYR A 218 -20.69 20.30 -2.11
CA TYR A 218 -20.71 19.49 -3.34
C TYR A 218 -21.82 19.97 -4.26
N THR A 219 -21.52 20.08 -5.56
CA THR A 219 -22.51 20.36 -6.58
C THR A 219 -22.62 19.24 -7.59
N TYR A 220 -23.78 19.13 -8.23
CA TYR A 220 -24.09 18.02 -9.13
C TYR A 220 -24.81 18.52 -10.38
N ASP A 221 -24.67 17.79 -11.49
CA ASP A 221 -25.46 18.01 -12.68
C ASP A 221 -26.84 17.33 -12.57
N LYS A 222 -27.67 17.50 -13.61
CA LYS A 222 -29.02 16.89 -13.69
C LYS A 222 -29.04 15.36 -13.70
N PHE A 223 -27.89 14.72 -13.91
CA PHE A 223 -27.75 13.26 -13.89
C PHE A 223 -27.19 12.74 -12.56
N GLY A 224 -26.97 13.60 -11.57
CA GLY A 224 -26.42 13.25 -10.27
C GLY A 224 -24.90 13.06 -10.27
N ARG A 225 -24.18 13.48 -11.33
CA ARG A 225 -22.71 13.43 -11.38
C ARG A 225 -22.15 14.67 -10.71
N ARG A 226 -21.13 14.50 -9.85
CA ARG A 226 -20.53 15.61 -9.10
C ARG A 226 -19.77 16.56 -10.02
N THR A 227 -20.18 17.83 -10.05
CA THR A 227 -19.58 18.86 -10.90
C THR A 227 -18.54 19.73 -10.17
N SER A 228 -18.64 19.90 -8.83
CA SER A 228 -17.60 20.55 -8.07
C SER A 228 -17.53 20.11 -6.62
N ILE A 229 -16.36 20.36 -6.01
CA ILE A 229 -16.13 20.35 -4.58
C ILE A 229 -15.57 21.74 -4.22
N HIS A 230 -16.27 22.45 -3.34
CA HIS A 230 -15.77 23.65 -2.71
C HIS A 230 -15.30 23.28 -1.30
N TYR A 231 -13.99 23.22 -1.13
CA TYR A 231 -13.38 22.82 0.14
C TYR A 231 -13.45 23.94 1.17
N ALA A 232 -13.51 23.60 2.44
CA ALA A 232 -13.46 24.52 3.57
C ALA A 232 -12.22 25.44 3.55
N SER A 233 -11.15 25.07 2.84
CA SER A 233 -9.93 25.84 2.62
C SER A 233 -10.10 26.95 1.58
N GLY A 234 -11.22 26.99 0.84
CA GLY A 234 -11.42 27.88 -0.32
C GLY A 234 -10.93 27.31 -1.66
N LYS A 235 -10.30 26.14 -1.65
CA LYS A 235 -9.96 25.41 -2.88
C LYS A 235 -11.24 24.95 -3.60
N VAL A 236 -11.19 24.93 -4.94
CA VAL A 236 -12.28 24.38 -5.76
C VAL A 236 -11.71 23.39 -6.77
N ASP A 237 -12.20 22.16 -6.71
CA ASP A 237 -12.02 21.18 -7.77
C ASP A 237 -13.32 21.06 -8.57
N SER A 238 -13.25 20.93 -9.90
CA SER A 238 -14.43 20.86 -10.75
C SER A 238 -14.27 19.88 -11.90
N CYS A 239 -15.43 19.37 -12.38
CA CYS A 239 -15.53 18.50 -13.52
C CYS A 239 -16.71 18.91 -14.41
N ALA A 240 -16.43 19.18 -15.69
CA ALA A 240 -17.45 19.43 -16.70
C ALA A 240 -17.54 18.20 -17.62
N TYR A 241 -18.71 17.57 -17.66
CA TYR A 241 -18.94 16.33 -18.40
C TYR A 241 -19.51 16.62 -19.80
N GLY A 242 -18.85 16.14 -20.84
CA GLY A 242 -19.36 16.02 -22.20
C GLY A 242 -19.87 14.63 -22.51
N ALA A 243 -20.16 14.33 -23.79
CA ALA A 243 -20.64 13.02 -24.23
C ALA A 243 -19.55 11.93 -24.10
N LEU A 244 -18.36 12.24 -24.60
CA LEU A 244 -17.16 11.38 -24.54
C LEU A 244 -15.93 12.18 -24.08
N THR A 245 -16.15 13.24 -23.32
CA THR A 245 -15.07 14.13 -22.86
C THR A 245 -15.38 14.67 -21.48
N ASP A 246 -14.37 14.75 -20.63
CA ASP A 246 -14.44 15.45 -19.36
C ASP A 246 -13.38 16.56 -19.33
N THR A 247 -13.74 17.70 -18.75
CA THR A 247 -12.77 18.74 -18.38
C THR A 247 -12.70 18.78 -16.87
N VAL A 248 -11.55 18.41 -16.33
CA VAL A 248 -11.29 18.34 -14.88
C VAL A 248 -10.33 19.44 -14.50
N ILE A 249 -10.62 20.15 -13.41
CA ILE A 249 -9.71 21.09 -12.77
C ILE A 249 -9.48 20.59 -11.35
N GLU A 250 -8.27 20.18 -11.05
CA GLU A 250 -7.83 19.67 -9.75
C GLU A 250 -6.53 20.39 -9.33
N ASN A 251 -6.50 20.95 -8.13
CA ASN A 251 -5.36 21.73 -7.63
C ASN A 251 -4.93 22.84 -8.61
N GLY A 252 -5.89 23.48 -9.30
CA GLY A 252 -5.64 24.49 -10.30
C GLY A 252 -5.16 23.98 -11.67
N ILE A 253 -4.89 22.68 -11.83
CA ILE A 253 -4.46 22.09 -13.09
C ILE A 253 -5.68 21.66 -13.91
N ARG A 254 -5.80 22.19 -15.12
CA ARG A 254 -6.87 21.83 -16.06
C ARG A 254 -6.42 20.66 -16.94
N ARG A 255 -7.23 19.60 -16.99
CA ARG A 255 -7.06 18.45 -17.88
C ARG A 255 -8.32 18.17 -18.69
N ILE A 256 -8.15 17.85 -19.96
CA ILE A 256 -9.23 17.37 -20.83
C ILE A 256 -8.98 15.88 -21.07
N ARG A 257 -9.95 15.05 -20.73
CA ARG A 257 -9.94 13.61 -20.95
C ARG A 257 -10.93 13.27 -22.05
N LYS A 258 -10.54 12.41 -23.01
CA LYS A 258 -11.43 11.88 -24.04
C LYS A 258 -11.57 10.37 -23.86
N TYR A 259 -12.76 9.90 -24.13
CA TYR A 259 -13.13 8.49 -23.98
C TYR A 259 -13.68 7.94 -25.29
N ASP A 260 -13.58 6.64 -25.47
CA ASP A 260 -14.35 5.95 -26.51
C ASP A 260 -15.75 5.55 -25.99
N VAL A 261 -16.52 4.91 -26.86
CA VAL A 261 -17.88 4.44 -26.54
C VAL A 261 -17.91 3.33 -25.48
N MET A 262 -16.78 2.68 -25.20
CA MET A 262 -16.61 1.66 -24.17
C MET A 262 -16.19 2.27 -22.81
N GLY A 263 -16.01 3.60 -22.76
CA GLY A 263 -15.56 4.30 -21.57
C GLY A 263 -14.04 4.27 -21.34
N LEU A 264 -13.25 3.76 -22.28
CA LEU A 264 -11.80 3.77 -22.18
C LEU A 264 -11.24 5.15 -22.53
N MET A 265 -10.31 5.66 -21.71
CA MET A 265 -9.68 6.96 -21.95
C MET A 265 -8.72 6.90 -23.13
N THR A 266 -9.08 7.54 -24.25
CA THR A 266 -8.26 7.54 -25.47
C THR A 266 -7.27 8.69 -25.54
N GLN A 267 -7.49 9.77 -24.78
CA GLN A 267 -6.57 10.90 -24.73
C GLN A 267 -6.71 11.65 -23.40
N THR A 268 -5.60 12.13 -22.86
CA THR A 268 -5.59 13.17 -21.84
C THR A 268 -4.72 14.33 -22.31
N THR A 269 -5.15 15.57 -22.05
CA THR A 269 -4.46 16.79 -22.49
C THR A 269 -4.38 17.78 -21.33
N ASP A 270 -3.20 18.30 -21.06
CA ASP A 270 -2.95 19.41 -20.13
C ASP A 270 -1.98 20.43 -20.76
N ALA A 271 -1.39 21.33 -19.95
CA ALA A 271 -0.47 22.37 -20.44
C ALA A 271 0.86 21.81 -21.00
N ALA A 272 1.24 20.55 -20.67
CA ALA A 272 2.42 19.90 -21.23
C ALA A 272 2.14 19.23 -22.61
N GLY A 273 0.88 19.07 -22.99
CA GLY A 273 0.49 18.44 -24.23
C GLY A 273 -0.52 17.32 -24.05
N SER A 274 -0.51 16.38 -25.00
CA SER A 274 -1.48 15.26 -25.01
C SER A 274 -0.77 13.92 -24.91
N ILE A 275 -1.35 13.02 -24.12
CA ILE A 275 -1.02 11.60 -24.16
C ILE A 275 -2.19 10.87 -24.82
N VAL A 276 -1.91 10.07 -25.85
CA VAL A 276 -2.90 9.29 -26.59
C VAL A 276 -2.73 7.81 -26.28
N TYR A 277 -3.83 7.12 -26.04
CA TYR A 277 -3.85 5.71 -25.65
C TYR A 277 -4.56 4.86 -26.71
N TYR A 278 -3.99 3.71 -27.00
CA TYR A 278 -4.53 2.70 -27.90
C TYR A 278 -4.71 1.38 -27.16
N TYR A 279 -5.81 0.71 -27.44
CA TYR A 279 -6.22 -0.48 -26.70
C TYR A 279 -6.49 -1.65 -27.64
N ARG A 280 -6.35 -2.85 -27.12
CA ARG A 280 -6.89 -4.08 -27.70
C ARG A 280 -8.43 -4.07 -27.60
N PRO A 281 -9.10 -4.96 -28.34
CA PRO A 281 -10.56 -5.11 -28.23
C PRO A 281 -11.08 -5.42 -26.82
N ASP A 282 -10.28 -6.10 -25.98
CA ASP A 282 -10.60 -6.43 -24.58
C ASP A 282 -10.32 -5.29 -23.58
N GLY A 283 -9.93 -4.12 -24.07
CA GLY A 283 -9.64 -2.96 -23.24
C GLY A 283 -8.21 -2.90 -22.68
N GLN A 284 -7.36 -3.88 -22.98
CA GLN A 284 -5.95 -3.84 -22.56
C GLN A 284 -5.15 -2.84 -23.40
N PRO A 285 -4.27 -1.99 -22.78
CA PRO A 285 -3.48 -1.01 -23.53
C PRO A 285 -2.42 -1.69 -24.41
N VAL A 286 -2.24 -1.21 -25.63
CA VAL A 286 -1.16 -1.66 -26.53
C VAL A 286 -0.10 -0.60 -26.77
N LEU A 287 -0.51 0.69 -26.70
CA LEU A 287 0.39 1.81 -26.97
C LEU A 287 -0.10 3.04 -26.21
N ALA A 288 0.82 3.75 -25.58
CA ALA A 288 0.64 5.13 -25.12
C ALA A 288 1.65 6.01 -25.84
N VAL A 289 1.20 7.16 -26.38
CA VAL A 289 2.04 8.12 -27.10
C VAL A 289 2.00 9.44 -26.34
N ALA A 290 3.12 9.82 -25.74
CA ALA A 290 3.33 11.08 -25.03
C ALA A 290 3.83 12.19 -25.98
N PRO A 291 3.88 13.47 -25.56
CA PRO A 291 4.45 14.56 -26.35
C PRO A 291 5.84 14.20 -26.88
N GLY A 292 6.16 14.67 -28.11
CA GLY A 292 7.41 14.33 -28.78
C GLY A 292 7.44 12.94 -29.42
N ASP A 293 6.28 12.29 -29.60
CA ASP A 293 6.13 10.93 -30.13
C ASP A 293 6.82 9.85 -29.27
N VAL A 294 6.93 10.10 -27.98
CA VAL A 294 7.51 9.15 -27.02
C VAL A 294 6.52 8.04 -26.72
N GLN A 295 6.91 6.79 -27.01
CA GLN A 295 6.00 5.66 -27.04
C GLN A 295 6.31 4.63 -25.97
N THR A 296 5.28 4.23 -25.21
CA THR A 296 5.27 3.03 -24.37
C THR A 296 4.40 1.96 -25.03
N ARG A 297 4.97 0.76 -25.28
CA ARG A 297 4.29 -0.36 -25.94
C ARG A 297 4.15 -1.55 -25.02
N PHE A 298 3.00 -2.24 -25.11
CA PHE A 298 2.66 -3.43 -24.34
C PHE A 298 2.46 -4.63 -25.26
N TYR A 299 2.98 -5.79 -24.84
CA TYR A 299 2.91 -7.04 -25.59
C TYR A 299 2.27 -8.13 -24.76
N TYR A 300 1.49 -8.99 -25.39
CA TYR A 300 0.68 -9.99 -24.71
C TYR A 300 0.85 -11.37 -25.35
N ASP A 301 0.69 -12.42 -24.56
CA ASP A 301 0.70 -13.80 -25.02
C ASP A 301 -0.68 -14.27 -25.55
N LYS A 302 -0.74 -15.55 -25.92
CA LYS A 302 -1.97 -16.21 -26.41
C LYS A 302 -3.10 -16.27 -25.37
N TYR A 303 -2.80 -16.11 -24.08
CA TYR A 303 -3.75 -16.09 -22.96
C TYR A 303 -4.18 -14.67 -22.55
N GLY A 304 -3.64 -13.66 -23.18
CA GLY A 304 -3.90 -12.25 -22.84
C GLY A 304 -3.05 -11.73 -21.69
N ARG A 305 -2.05 -12.47 -21.19
CA ARG A 305 -1.12 -12.02 -20.16
C ARG A 305 -0.02 -11.14 -20.76
N ARG A 306 0.40 -10.09 -20.07
CA ARG A 306 1.43 -9.17 -20.54
C ARG A 306 2.82 -9.81 -20.44
N ILE A 307 3.45 -10.05 -21.58
CA ILE A 307 4.80 -10.66 -21.67
C ILE A 307 5.93 -9.65 -21.88
N ALA A 308 5.63 -8.42 -22.26
CA ALA A 308 6.65 -7.38 -22.34
C ALA A 308 6.03 -5.99 -22.26
N ILE A 309 6.84 -5.05 -21.80
CA ILE A 309 6.64 -3.61 -21.91
C ILE A 309 7.91 -2.99 -22.49
N LYS A 310 7.76 -2.16 -23.54
CA LYS A 310 8.82 -1.29 -24.04
C LYS A 310 8.56 0.10 -23.50
N ASP A 311 9.34 0.48 -22.50
CA ASP A 311 9.26 1.78 -21.84
C ASP A 311 10.36 2.71 -22.35
N PRO A 312 10.09 4.01 -22.58
CA PRO A 312 11.10 4.96 -23.07
C PRO A 312 12.24 5.22 -22.06
N SER A 313 12.02 4.98 -20.77
CA SER A 313 13.04 5.17 -19.72
C SER A 313 13.74 3.87 -19.36
N ALA A 314 12.97 2.81 -19.09
CA ALA A 314 13.47 1.53 -18.60
C ALA A 314 13.86 0.53 -19.72
N GLY A 315 13.60 0.86 -21.01
CA GLY A 315 13.84 -0.05 -22.13
C GLY A 315 12.81 -1.17 -22.23
N ILE A 316 13.21 -2.36 -22.66
CA ILE A 316 12.30 -3.50 -22.83
C ILE A 316 12.44 -4.42 -21.62
N ARG A 317 11.37 -4.54 -20.84
CA ARG A 317 11.22 -5.56 -19.80
C ARG A 317 10.36 -6.71 -20.32
N ARG A 318 10.77 -7.95 -20.05
CA ARG A 318 10.04 -9.17 -20.46
C ARG A 318 9.67 -9.99 -19.24
N THR A 319 8.50 -10.62 -19.33
CA THR A 319 7.95 -11.49 -18.28
C THR A 319 7.58 -12.83 -18.90
N ALA A 320 8.01 -13.94 -18.32
CA ALA A 320 7.56 -15.28 -18.67
C ALA A 320 6.76 -15.87 -17.50
N TYR A 321 5.86 -16.78 -17.83
CA TYR A 321 4.96 -17.42 -16.88
C TYR A 321 5.16 -18.93 -16.90
N ASP A 322 4.96 -19.57 -15.75
CA ASP A 322 4.86 -21.03 -15.64
C ASP A 322 3.49 -21.52 -16.14
N ASP A 323 3.29 -22.83 -16.11
CA ASP A 323 2.06 -23.48 -16.57
C ASP A 323 0.85 -23.16 -15.67
N ALA A 324 1.05 -22.71 -14.44
CA ALA A 324 -0.01 -22.26 -13.53
C ALA A 324 -0.33 -20.76 -13.65
N GLY A 325 0.48 -20.01 -14.42
CA GLY A 325 0.31 -18.57 -14.64
C GLY A 325 1.09 -17.69 -13.67
N ASN A 326 1.97 -18.24 -12.83
CA ASN A 326 2.86 -17.45 -11.99
C ASN A 326 4.02 -16.91 -12.81
N ILE A 327 4.56 -15.74 -12.43
CA ILE A 327 5.74 -15.16 -13.09
C ILE A 327 6.96 -16.00 -12.71
N CYS A 328 7.48 -16.77 -13.67
CA CYS A 328 8.65 -17.63 -13.45
C CYS A 328 9.96 -16.97 -13.91
N LYS A 329 9.91 -15.91 -14.72
CA LYS A 329 11.10 -15.19 -15.18
C LYS A 329 10.77 -13.74 -15.56
N GLU A 330 11.61 -12.83 -15.11
CA GLU A 330 11.64 -11.44 -15.55
C GLU A 330 13.04 -11.12 -16.14
N THR A 331 13.07 -10.35 -17.21
CA THR A 331 14.32 -9.91 -17.86
C THR A 331 14.23 -8.41 -18.08
N ASP A 332 15.21 -7.65 -17.61
CA ASP A 332 15.30 -6.21 -17.82
C ASP A 332 15.90 -5.85 -19.20
N ALA A 333 16.06 -4.55 -19.47
CA ALA A 333 16.60 -4.06 -20.74
C ALA A 333 18.09 -4.38 -20.92
N ASP A 334 18.84 -4.60 -19.86
CA ASP A 334 20.26 -4.97 -19.87
C ASP A 334 20.46 -6.49 -19.95
N GLY A 335 19.37 -7.26 -20.03
CA GLY A 335 19.37 -8.72 -20.08
C GLY A 335 19.61 -9.38 -18.71
N ARG A 336 19.50 -8.64 -17.60
CA ARG A 336 19.56 -9.22 -16.26
C ARG A 336 18.28 -9.97 -15.97
N GLU A 337 18.39 -11.14 -15.37
CA GLU A 337 17.29 -12.06 -15.16
C GLU A 337 17.01 -12.28 -13.68
N ILE A 338 15.73 -12.35 -13.35
CA ILE A 338 15.19 -12.85 -12.08
C ILE A 338 14.34 -14.07 -12.43
N THR A 339 14.68 -15.24 -11.90
CA THR A 339 13.87 -16.46 -12.04
C THR A 339 13.25 -16.83 -10.70
N THR A 340 11.99 -17.28 -10.75
CA THR A 340 11.20 -17.65 -9.57
C THR A 340 10.60 -19.04 -9.75
N GLU A 341 10.64 -19.84 -8.68
CA GLU A 341 10.03 -21.16 -8.61
C GLU A 341 8.95 -21.16 -7.53
N TYR A 342 7.88 -21.89 -7.78
CA TYR A 342 6.72 -21.97 -6.91
C TYR A 342 6.37 -23.42 -6.56
N ASP A 343 5.76 -23.63 -5.40
CA ASP A 343 5.17 -24.93 -5.05
C ASP A 343 3.79 -25.12 -5.70
N CYS A 344 3.20 -26.29 -5.45
CA CYS A 344 1.87 -26.60 -5.98
C CYS A 344 0.75 -25.71 -5.46
N TYR A 345 0.96 -24.93 -4.41
CA TYR A 345 0.00 -23.98 -3.85
C TYR A 345 0.23 -22.56 -4.36
N GLY A 346 1.24 -22.32 -5.20
CA GLY A 346 1.59 -21.01 -5.73
C GLY A 346 2.44 -20.15 -4.79
N ARG A 347 3.04 -20.74 -3.73
CA ARG A 347 3.96 -20.02 -2.84
C ARG A 347 5.37 -20.03 -3.42
N LEU A 348 6.07 -18.90 -3.32
CA LEU A 348 7.44 -18.72 -3.80
C LEU A 348 8.41 -19.62 -3.01
N THR A 349 9.04 -20.60 -3.65
CA THR A 349 10.00 -21.50 -3.02
C THR A 349 11.45 -21.13 -3.29
N LYS A 350 11.71 -20.47 -4.41
CA LYS A 350 13.06 -20.05 -4.76
C LYS A 350 13.05 -18.86 -5.69
N GLN A 351 13.97 -17.93 -5.47
CA GLN A 351 14.27 -16.83 -6.38
C GLN A 351 15.77 -16.83 -6.70
N THR A 352 16.11 -16.69 -7.97
CA THR A 352 17.50 -16.69 -8.43
C THR A 352 17.74 -15.47 -9.33
N THR A 353 18.78 -14.73 -9.01
CA THR A 353 19.36 -13.68 -9.84
C THR A 353 20.83 -14.05 -10.14
N LEU A 354 21.52 -13.25 -10.95
CA LEU A 354 22.96 -13.46 -11.24
C LEU A 354 23.81 -13.48 -9.96
N ASP A 355 23.45 -12.68 -8.98
CA ASP A 355 24.23 -12.36 -7.78
C ASP A 355 23.62 -12.92 -6.48
N LEU A 356 22.38 -13.40 -6.50
CA LEU A 356 21.69 -13.89 -5.31
C LEU A 356 20.74 -15.04 -5.63
N THR A 357 20.80 -16.12 -4.85
CA THR A 357 19.80 -17.19 -4.85
C THR A 357 19.23 -17.32 -3.45
N THR A 358 17.91 -17.19 -3.32
CA THR A 358 17.19 -17.31 -2.05
C THR A 358 16.22 -18.48 -2.10
N VAL A 359 16.18 -19.28 -1.04
CA VAL A 359 15.24 -20.39 -0.82
C VAL A 359 14.28 -20.00 0.30
N TYR A 360 12.99 -20.22 0.07
CA TYR A 360 11.90 -19.91 1.00
C TYR A 360 11.31 -21.20 1.54
N THR A 361 11.07 -21.26 2.85
CA THR A 361 10.48 -22.42 3.53
C THR A 361 9.24 -21.98 4.29
N TYR A 362 8.20 -22.77 4.23
CA TYR A 362 6.90 -22.48 4.83
C TYR A 362 6.50 -23.54 5.88
N ASP A 363 5.70 -23.13 6.85
CA ASP A 363 4.91 -24.06 7.66
C ASP A 363 3.63 -24.38 6.88
N ASP A 364 3.50 -25.62 6.46
CA ASP A 364 2.32 -26.06 5.69
C ASP A 364 1.04 -26.10 6.53
N THR A 365 1.18 -26.17 7.86
CA THR A 365 0.04 -26.20 8.77
C THR A 365 -0.51 -24.82 9.10
N GLU A 366 0.28 -23.75 8.94
CA GLU A 366 -0.14 -22.37 9.17
C GLU A 366 -0.14 -21.54 7.87
N ASN A 367 0.45 -22.09 6.80
CA ASN A 367 0.68 -21.39 5.53
C ASN A 367 1.46 -20.07 5.71
N VAL A 368 2.45 -20.07 6.61
CA VAL A 368 3.28 -18.91 6.93
C VAL A 368 4.73 -19.15 6.58
N LEU A 369 5.46 -18.06 6.27
CA LEU A 369 6.89 -18.11 5.93
C LEU A 369 7.74 -18.36 7.16
N LEU A 370 8.44 -19.50 7.23
CA LEU A 370 9.41 -19.80 8.28
C LEU A 370 10.78 -19.21 8.01
N SER A 371 11.25 -19.28 6.77
CA SER A 371 12.58 -18.75 6.44
C SER A 371 12.71 -18.31 5.00
N ALA A 372 13.61 -17.33 4.78
CA ALA A 372 14.19 -16.98 3.48
C ALA A 372 15.71 -16.95 3.64
N VAL A 373 16.38 -17.93 3.04
CA VAL A 373 17.83 -18.11 3.17
C VAL A 373 18.53 -17.93 1.84
N SER A 374 19.50 -17.03 1.80
CA SER A 374 20.23 -16.68 0.60
C SER A 374 21.62 -17.29 0.56
N ASN A 375 22.12 -17.59 -0.65
CA ASN A 375 23.44 -18.20 -0.88
C ASN A 375 24.61 -17.30 -0.49
N ASN A 376 24.40 -16.01 -0.26
CA ASN A 376 25.39 -15.09 0.28
C ASN A 376 25.51 -15.15 1.82
N GLY A 377 24.74 -16.02 2.48
CA GLY A 377 24.70 -16.19 3.92
C GLY A 377 23.74 -15.26 4.66
N SER A 378 22.99 -14.40 3.96
CA SER A 378 21.91 -13.66 4.62
C SER A 378 20.68 -14.54 4.82
N ALA A 379 19.96 -14.34 5.93
CA ALA A 379 18.75 -15.09 6.23
C ALA A 379 17.72 -14.23 6.98
N LEU A 380 16.46 -14.53 6.73
CA LEU A 380 15.31 -14.10 7.54
C LEU A 380 14.66 -15.35 8.12
N LEU A 381 14.53 -15.42 9.45
CA LEU A 381 13.98 -16.54 10.18
C LEU A 381 12.81 -16.07 11.05
N ASN A 382 11.66 -16.71 10.91
CA ASN A 382 10.44 -16.38 11.65
C ASN A 382 9.96 -17.55 12.51
N THR A 383 9.42 -17.25 13.67
CA THR A 383 8.61 -18.17 14.46
C THR A 383 7.30 -17.50 14.86
N TYR A 384 6.28 -18.28 15.08
CA TYR A 384 4.93 -17.80 15.35
C TYR A 384 4.44 -18.36 16.70
N ASP A 385 3.49 -17.67 17.30
CA ASP A 385 2.82 -18.12 18.51
C ASP A 385 1.67 -19.09 18.18
N GLU A 386 0.97 -19.54 19.21
CA GLU A 386 -0.18 -20.45 19.08
C GLU A 386 -1.36 -19.86 18.31
N TYR A 387 -1.42 -18.55 18.14
CA TYR A 387 -2.44 -17.85 17.34
C TYR A 387 -2.01 -17.55 15.90
N GLY A 388 -0.78 -17.94 15.51
CA GLY A 388 -0.22 -17.67 14.19
C GLY A 388 0.35 -16.24 14.05
N ARG A 389 0.52 -15.50 15.15
CA ARG A 389 1.14 -14.16 15.14
C ARG A 389 2.66 -14.29 15.22
N LEU A 390 3.37 -13.35 14.58
CA LEU A 390 4.84 -13.34 14.59
C LEU A 390 5.37 -13.21 16.02
N LYS A 391 6.11 -14.22 16.49
CA LYS A 391 6.71 -14.26 17.82
C LYS A 391 8.17 -13.85 17.82
N ILE A 392 8.93 -14.38 16.89
CA ILE A 392 10.35 -14.04 16.71
C ILE A 392 10.59 -13.82 15.22
N GLN A 393 11.31 -12.75 14.93
CA GLN A 393 11.90 -12.50 13.62
C GLN A 393 13.39 -12.24 13.81
N ARG A 394 14.23 -13.02 13.14
CA ARG A 394 15.68 -12.86 13.16
C ARG A 394 16.18 -12.63 11.76
N GLU A 395 16.91 -11.55 11.58
CA GLU A 395 17.62 -11.23 10.36
C GLU A 395 19.13 -11.43 10.54
N GLU A 396 19.74 -12.16 9.62
CA GLU A 396 21.16 -12.48 9.65
C GLU A 396 21.86 -11.88 8.41
N ALA A 397 22.99 -11.24 8.64
CA ALA A 397 23.88 -10.76 7.60
C ALA A 397 24.89 -11.86 7.17
N PRO A 398 25.52 -11.75 5.98
CA PRO A 398 26.43 -12.76 5.45
C PRO A 398 27.56 -13.21 6.38
N ASP A 399 28.03 -12.33 7.26
CA ASP A 399 29.15 -12.62 8.16
C ASP A 399 28.69 -13.08 9.56
N GLY A 400 27.46 -13.57 9.68
CA GLY A 400 26.88 -14.08 10.92
C GLY A 400 26.53 -13.00 11.95
N LYS A 401 26.48 -11.73 11.55
CA LYS A 401 25.90 -10.66 12.37
C LYS A 401 24.40 -10.75 12.28
N TRP A 402 23.68 -10.57 13.39
CA TRP A 402 22.24 -10.71 13.38
C TRP A 402 21.55 -9.75 14.34
N LEU A 403 20.29 -9.46 14.04
CA LEU A 403 19.31 -8.82 14.91
C LEU A 403 18.09 -9.72 15.03
N GLN A 404 17.62 -9.92 16.26
CA GLN A 404 16.37 -10.62 16.56
C GLN A 404 15.39 -9.65 17.21
N LYS A 405 14.17 -9.61 16.68
CA LYS A 405 13.00 -8.97 17.28
C LYS A 405 12.14 -10.06 17.91
N THR A 406 11.81 -9.90 19.19
CA THR A 406 10.87 -10.79 19.89
C THR A 406 9.65 -9.97 20.28
N TYR A 407 8.49 -10.41 19.83
CA TYR A 407 7.21 -9.74 20.00
C TYR A 407 6.44 -10.39 21.15
N ALA A 408 5.86 -9.58 22.02
CA ALA A 408 4.87 -9.99 23.00
C ALA A 408 3.54 -9.31 22.72
N TYR A 409 2.47 -9.96 23.15
CA TYR A 409 1.09 -9.52 22.94
C TYR A 409 0.34 -9.52 24.27
N THR A 410 -0.62 -8.63 24.40
CA THR A 410 -1.55 -8.60 25.54
C THR A 410 -2.59 -9.74 25.42
N ASP A 411 -3.33 -10.00 26.49
CA ASP A 411 -4.39 -11.03 26.53
C ASP A 411 -5.54 -10.73 25.55
N ASP A 412 -5.71 -9.48 25.13
CA ASP A 412 -6.69 -9.05 24.12
C ASP A 412 -6.09 -8.91 22.71
N GLY A 413 -4.92 -9.50 22.47
CA GLY A 413 -4.32 -9.63 21.14
C GLY A 413 -3.53 -8.42 20.62
N MET A 414 -3.41 -7.34 21.41
CA MET A 414 -2.63 -6.17 21.03
C MET A 414 -1.13 -6.41 21.15
N PRO A 415 -0.28 -5.82 20.29
CA PRO A 415 1.16 -5.78 20.54
C PRO A 415 1.46 -5.11 21.89
N ASP A 416 2.20 -5.77 22.77
CA ASP A 416 2.58 -5.28 24.10
C ASP A 416 4.02 -4.74 24.11
N SER A 417 4.95 -5.55 23.61
CA SER A 417 6.35 -5.15 23.60
C SER A 417 7.14 -5.77 22.45
N VAL A 418 8.25 -5.11 22.10
CA VAL A 418 9.25 -5.60 21.14
C VAL A 418 10.63 -5.56 21.78
N SER A 419 11.26 -6.72 21.94
CA SER A 419 12.64 -6.83 22.43
C SER A 419 13.60 -7.05 21.26
N TYR A 420 14.67 -6.27 21.24
CA TYR A 420 15.73 -6.31 20.25
C TYR A 420 16.97 -6.95 20.86
N THR A 421 17.47 -8.01 20.26
CA THR A 421 18.63 -8.77 20.72
C THR A 421 19.61 -8.98 19.56
N SER A 422 20.88 -8.89 19.83
CA SER A 422 21.98 -9.19 18.89
C SER A 422 22.95 -10.19 19.50
N GLN A 423 24.04 -10.52 18.79
CA GLN A 423 25.12 -11.34 19.31
C GLN A 423 25.78 -10.76 20.59
N ASN A 424 25.57 -9.47 20.87
CA ASN A 424 26.11 -8.77 22.03
C ASN A 424 25.14 -8.73 23.23
N GLY A 425 23.99 -9.42 23.13
CA GLY A 425 22.93 -9.44 24.15
C GLY A 425 21.73 -8.56 23.76
N THR A 426 20.88 -8.28 24.75
CA THR A 426 19.69 -7.43 24.58
C THR A 426 20.12 -5.97 24.40
N LEU A 427 19.67 -5.36 23.31
CA LEU A 427 19.93 -3.96 22.97
C LEU A 427 18.91 -3.03 23.60
N ALA A 428 17.63 -3.35 23.46
CA ALA A 428 16.51 -2.58 23.99
C ALA A 428 15.25 -3.45 24.07
N THR A 429 14.32 -3.03 24.90
CA THR A 429 12.94 -3.51 24.90
C THR A 429 12.02 -2.30 24.89
N GLU A 430 11.18 -2.20 23.88
CA GLU A 430 10.14 -1.17 23.75
C GLU A 430 8.83 -1.73 24.28
N GLN A 431 8.20 -1.01 25.19
CA GLN A 431 6.83 -1.25 25.65
C GLN A 431 5.88 -0.32 24.91
N LEU A 432 4.78 -0.87 24.40
CA LEU A 432 3.78 -0.18 23.61
C LEU A 432 2.56 0.12 24.50
N ILE A 433 2.20 1.39 24.65
CA ILE A 433 1.12 1.82 25.53
C ILE A 433 0.00 2.42 24.69
N TYR A 434 -1.18 1.83 24.82
CA TYR A 434 -2.37 2.25 24.07
C TYR A 434 -3.38 2.96 24.96
N ARG A 435 -4.09 3.92 24.36
CA ARG A 435 -5.24 4.59 24.98
C ARG A 435 -6.32 4.80 23.91
N ASN A 436 -7.54 4.36 24.21
CA ASN A 436 -8.67 4.47 23.30
C ASN A 436 -8.40 3.91 21.87
N GLY A 437 -7.59 2.84 21.77
CA GLY A 437 -7.22 2.22 20.49
C GLY A 437 -6.07 2.91 19.74
N PHE A 438 -5.46 3.96 20.27
CA PHE A 438 -4.28 4.63 19.70
C PHE A 438 -3.01 4.23 20.46
N LEU A 439 -1.90 3.99 19.74
CA LEU A 439 -0.58 3.92 20.33
C LEU A 439 -0.19 5.33 20.82
N THR A 440 -0.22 5.54 22.13
CA THR A 440 0.03 6.86 22.72
C THR A 440 1.44 7.03 23.26
N GLU A 441 2.12 5.92 23.60
CA GLU A 441 3.48 6.01 24.10
C GLU A 441 4.28 4.75 23.80
N VAL A 442 5.58 4.93 23.57
CA VAL A 442 6.59 3.86 23.51
C VAL A 442 7.65 4.18 24.55
N ARG A 443 7.92 3.24 25.46
CA ARG A 443 8.93 3.35 26.52
C ARG A 443 9.96 2.25 26.42
N LEU A 444 11.20 2.56 26.81
CA LEU A 444 12.20 1.54 27.13
C LEU A 444 11.94 0.92 28.51
N ALA A 445 12.58 -0.23 28.77
CA ALA A 445 12.46 -0.95 30.03
C ALA A 445 12.91 -0.12 31.28
N ASP A 446 13.79 0.87 31.08
CA ASP A 446 14.23 1.80 32.13
C ASP A 446 13.26 2.98 32.34
N GLY A 447 12.14 3.01 31.62
CA GLY A 447 11.14 4.07 31.66
C GLY A 447 11.41 5.27 30.74
N THR A 448 12.51 5.25 29.97
CA THR A 448 12.81 6.32 29.00
C THR A 448 11.74 6.38 27.93
N ILE A 449 11.15 7.55 27.70
CA ILE A 449 10.14 7.77 26.67
C ILE A 449 10.84 7.94 25.32
N VAL A 450 10.59 7.00 24.42
CA VAL A 450 11.05 7.04 23.02
C VAL A 450 10.12 7.87 22.15
N TYR A 451 8.82 7.65 22.35
CA TYR A 451 7.74 8.34 21.65
C TYR A 451 6.58 8.59 22.61
N ARG A 452 5.96 9.76 22.53
CA ARG A 452 4.68 10.04 23.17
C ARG A 452 3.85 11.00 22.32
N HIS A 453 2.61 10.62 22.09
CA HIS A 453 1.57 11.42 21.48
C HIS A 453 1.01 12.40 22.51
N ASP A 454 1.38 13.68 22.43
CA ASP A 454 1.04 14.67 23.45
C ASP A 454 -0.27 15.40 23.16
N GLU A 455 -0.46 15.93 21.93
CA GLU A 455 -1.61 16.76 21.58
C GLU A 455 -2.03 16.62 20.10
N GLU A 456 -3.32 16.76 19.84
CA GLU A 456 -3.92 16.88 18.50
C GLU A 456 -4.81 18.12 18.40
N ASN A 457 -5.00 18.62 17.16
CA ASN A 457 -6.02 19.63 16.90
C ASN A 457 -7.44 18.97 16.82
N PRO A 458 -8.53 19.77 16.76
CA PRO A 458 -9.90 19.23 16.65
C PRO A 458 -10.14 18.37 15.38
N GLN A 459 -9.28 18.44 14.38
CA GLN A 459 -9.34 17.64 13.16
C GLN A 459 -8.58 16.30 13.29
N GLY A 460 -8.01 15.98 14.47
CA GLY A 460 -7.27 14.75 14.71
C GLY A 460 -5.83 14.77 14.19
N GLN A 461 -5.29 15.95 13.82
CA GLN A 461 -3.89 16.06 13.40
C GLN A 461 -2.99 16.25 14.62
N LEU A 462 -1.90 15.50 14.67
CA LEU A 462 -0.89 15.55 15.73
C LEU A 462 -0.21 16.92 15.75
N THR A 463 -0.46 17.71 16.80
CA THR A 463 0.11 19.06 16.96
C THR A 463 1.35 19.07 17.86
N LYS A 464 1.51 18.04 18.71
CA LYS A 464 2.63 17.93 19.62
C LYS A 464 2.96 16.48 19.93
N LEU A 465 4.22 16.14 19.86
CA LEU A 465 4.75 14.85 20.27
C LEU A 465 6.11 14.99 20.94
N THR A 466 6.42 14.06 21.84
CA THR A 466 7.75 13.89 22.42
C THR A 466 8.42 12.68 21.77
N SER A 467 9.65 12.84 21.27
CA SER A 467 10.43 11.76 20.69
C SER A 467 11.93 11.95 20.98
N GLY A 468 12.57 10.91 21.54
CA GLY A 468 13.98 10.93 21.86
C GLY A 468 14.37 12.08 22.82
N GLY A 469 13.52 12.40 23.80
CA GLY A 469 13.73 13.49 24.76
C GLY A 469 13.54 14.90 24.16
N MET A 470 13.07 15.00 22.91
CA MET A 470 12.79 16.27 22.26
C MET A 470 11.29 16.43 22.02
N GLN A 471 10.81 17.65 22.12
CA GLN A 471 9.44 18.00 21.79
C GLN A 471 9.36 18.51 20.35
N ARG A 472 8.45 17.93 19.56
CA ARG A 472 8.10 18.36 18.21
C ARG A 472 6.72 19.00 18.23
N SER A 473 6.57 20.17 17.64
CA SER A 473 5.30 20.89 17.57
C SER A 473 4.98 21.30 16.14
N TYR A 474 3.69 21.22 15.82
CA TYR A 474 3.16 21.52 14.49
C TYR A 474 1.95 22.45 14.60
N THR A 475 1.84 23.39 13.67
CA THR A 475 0.64 24.19 13.47
C THR A 475 0.16 23.98 12.05
N PHE A 476 -1.14 23.80 11.86
CA PHE A 476 -1.73 23.50 10.56
C PHE A 476 -2.63 24.64 10.08
N ASN A 477 -2.72 24.81 8.76
CA ASN A 477 -3.68 25.71 8.12
C ASN A 477 -4.99 24.97 7.80
N ASP A 478 -5.90 25.66 7.12
CA ASP A 478 -7.22 25.14 6.73
C ASP A 478 -7.17 24.00 5.69
N TRP A 479 -6.05 23.82 5.01
CA TRP A 479 -5.76 22.71 4.12
C TRP A 479 -5.26 21.45 4.87
N GLY A 480 -5.01 21.58 6.17
CA GLY A 480 -4.34 20.56 6.94
C GLY A 480 -2.84 20.46 6.65
N LEU A 481 -2.25 21.49 6.02
CA LEU A 481 -0.80 21.55 5.77
C LEU A 481 -0.08 22.19 6.96
N PRO A 482 1.10 21.68 7.35
CA PRO A 482 1.85 22.22 8.48
C PRO A 482 2.46 23.60 8.11
N VAL A 483 1.90 24.67 8.67
CA VAL A 483 2.41 26.04 8.46
C VAL A 483 3.54 26.42 9.42
N LYS A 484 3.70 25.68 10.52
CA LYS A 484 4.85 25.81 11.42
C LYS A 484 5.28 24.46 11.94
N ARG A 485 6.58 24.25 12.03
CA ARG A 485 7.20 23.06 12.66
C ARG A 485 8.35 23.52 13.54
N SER A 486 8.39 23.06 14.78
CA SER A 486 9.50 23.33 15.69
C SER A 486 9.95 22.08 16.43
N ILE A 487 11.24 22.02 16.77
CA ILE A 487 11.83 20.97 17.61
C ILE A 487 12.59 21.68 18.75
N THR A 488 12.24 21.32 19.98
CA THR A 488 12.80 21.89 21.19
C THR A 488 13.39 20.77 22.05
N ARG A 489 14.59 20.96 22.59
CA ARG A 489 15.20 20.05 23.56
C ARG A 489 14.52 20.17 24.93
N ALA A 490 14.81 19.21 25.83
CA ALA A 490 14.31 19.22 27.21
C ALA A 490 14.74 20.47 28.01
N ASP A 491 15.88 21.08 27.68
CA ASP A 491 16.36 22.31 28.29
C ASP A 491 15.70 23.60 27.74
N GLY A 492 14.72 23.46 26.82
CA GLY A 492 14.02 24.55 26.17
C GLY A 492 14.75 25.15 24.96
N SER A 493 15.97 24.68 24.62
CA SER A 493 16.70 25.18 23.46
C SER A 493 16.06 24.71 22.16
N VAL A 494 15.85 25.65 21.21
CA VAL A 494 15.25 25.37 19.91
C VAL A 494 16.31 24.83 18.96
N LEU A 495 16.07 23.63 18.42
CA LEU A 495 16.91 22.99 17.39
C LEU A 495 16.50 23.38 16.00
N PHE A 496 15.20 23.46 15.78
CA PHE A 496 14.56 23.61 14.49
C PHE A 496 13.31 24.48 14.64
N ASP A 497 13.16 25.53 13.83
CA ASP A 497 11.95 26.35 13.78
C ASP A 497 11.73 26.85 12.36
N TYR A 498 10.73 26.25 11.70
CA TYR A 498 10.36 26.59 10.33
C TYR A 498 8.92 27.06 10.24
N SER A 499 8.73 28.11 9.45
CA SER A 499 7.41 28.56 9.01
C SER A 499 7.25 28.34 7.51
N TYR A 500 6.05 28.01 7.08
CA TYR A 500 5.71 27.72 5.69
C TYR A 500 4.49 28.52 5.26
N HIS A 501 4.53 29.04 4.04
CA HIS A 501 3.39 29.68 3.41
C HIS A 501 2.97 28.93 2.16
N PHE A 502 1.68 28.56 2.08
CA PHE A 502 1.11 27.78 0.99
C PHE A 502 0.08 28.59 0.23
N ASN A 503 0.03 28.42 -1.09
CA ASN A 503 -1.00 28.98 -1.94
C ASN A 503 -2.36 28.37 -1.63
N ALA A 504 -3.35 29.21 -1.36
CA ALA A 504 -4.69 28.74 -0.96
C ALA A 504 -5.50 28.08 -2.10
N SER A 505 -5.15 28.26 -3.36
CA SER A 505 -5.88 27.71 -4.51
C SER A 505 -5.36 26.36 -4.98
N ASN A 506 -4.09 26.06 -4.82
CA ASN A 506 -3.44 24.84 -5.34
C ASN A 506 -2.59 24.07 -4.32
N GLY A 507 -2.34 24.64 -3.12
CA GLY A 507 -1.56 23.99 -2.07
C GLY A 507 -0.03 24.05 -2.28
N ASN A 508 0.47 24.77 -3.27
CA ASN A 508 1.91 24.91 -3.50
C ASN A 508 2.59 25.70 -2.37
N LEU A 509 3.78 25.25 -1.97
CA LEU A 509 4.61 25.95 -1.00
C LEU A 509 5.21 27.21 -1.64
N GLU A 510 4.77 28.40 -1.23
CA GLU A 510 5.27 29.66 -1.79
C GLU A 510 6.52 30.18 -1.09
N SER A 511 6.63 29.93 0.23
CA SER A 511 7.84 30.28 0.97
C SER A 511 8.07 29.38 2.18
N ARG A 512 9.34 29.31 2.58
CA ARG A 512 9.82 28.65 3.80
C ARG A 512 10.80 29.57 4.52
N ILE A 513 10.67 29.71 5.83
CA ILE A 513 11.54 30.50 6.67
C ILE A 513 12.14 29.62 7.75
N ASP A 514 13.46 29.52 7.80
CA ASP A 514 14.22 28.99 8.94
C ASP A 514 14.47 30.15 9.92
N THR A 515 13.63 30.24 10.95
CA THR A 515 13.69 31.36 11.91
C THR A 515 15.00 31.33 12.70
N LYS A 516 15.54 30.13 12.97
CA LYS A 516 16.78 29.97 13.73
C LYS A 516 18.01 30.47 12.98
N ARG A 517 18.08 30.27 11.65
CA ARG A 517 19.19 30.66 10.81
C ARG A 517 18.94 32.00 10.09
N ASN A 518 17.75 32.58 10.26
CA ASN A 518 17.28 33.75 9.53
C ASN A 518 17.40 33.58 8.01
N LEU A 519 16.98 32.41 7.50
CA LEU A 519 17.00 32.09 6.08
C LEU A 519 15.58 32.03 5.55
N ALA A 520 15.31 32.77 4.46
CA ALA A 520 14.04 32.74 3.75
C ALA A 520 14.25 32.21 2.33
N GLU A 521 13.38 31.31 1.92
CA GLU A 521 13.34 30.74 0.57
C GLU A 521 11.96 30.95 -0.04
N ASN A 522 11.92 31.45 -1.27
CA ASN A 522 10.70 31.53 -2.06
C ASN A 522 10.72 30.49 -3.17
N PHE A 523 9.54 30.01 -3.52
CA PHE A 523 9.34 28.95 -4.51
C PHE A 523 8.37 29.44 -5.59
N GLY A 524 8.70 29.19 -6.85
CA GLY A 524 7.86 29.48 -7.99
C GLY A 524 7.46 28.21 -8.72
N TYR A 525 6.30 28.23 -9.37
CA TYR A 525 5.72 27.07 -10.05
C TYR A 525 5.15 27.45 -11.42
N ASP A 526 5.09 26.49 -12.32
CA ASP A 526 4.40 26.64 -13.60
C ASP A 526 2.92 26.22 -13.52
N ALA A 527 2.23 26.25 -14.65
CA ALA A 527 0.81 25.88 -14.76
C ALA A 527 0.51 24.38 -14.46
N LEU A 528 1.54 23.53 -14.33
CA LEU A 528 1.46 22.12 -13.96
C LEU A 528 1.89 21.88 -12.52
N ASN A 529 2.04 22.95 -11.72
CA ASN A 529 2.57 22.89 -10.36
C ASN A 529 4.00 22.30 -10.28
N ARG A 530 4.80 22.38 -11.37
CA ARG A 530 6.20 21.99 -11.34
C ARG A 530 7.03 23.16 -10.83
N LEU A 531 8.04 22.87 -9.98
CA LEU A 531 8.91 23.87 -9.38
C LEU A 531 9.76 24.57 -10.45
N THR A 532 9.62 25.89 -10.62
CA THR A 532 10.41 26.71 -11.57
C THR A 532 11.48 27.57 -10.91
N SER A 533 11.35 27.81 -9.60
CA SER A 533 12.37 28.52 -8.83
C SER A 533 12.36 28.13 -7.36
N TYR A 534 13.53 28.21 -6.71
CA TYR A 534 13.70 27.97 -5.27
C TYR A 534 14.92 28.73 -4.75
N GLY A 535 14.77 29.50 -3.69
CA GLY A 535 15.86 30.21 -3.04
C GLY A 535 16.69 31.11 -4.02
N GLY A 536 16.04 31.73 -5.00
CA GLY A 536 16.69 32.54 -6.03
C GLY A 536 17.35 31.77 -7.18
N LYS A 537 17.20 30.43 -7.21
CA LYS A 537 17.70 29.52 -8.25
C LYS A 537 16.58 29.13 -9.19
N ILE A 538 16.89 28.85 -10.47
CA ILE A 538 15.93 28.56 -11.53
C ILE A 538 15.92 27.07 -11.82
N VAL A 539 14.75 26.51 -12.14
CA VAL A 539 14.55 25.18 -12.71
C VAL A 539 13.81 25.35 -14.03
N GLU A 540 14.39 24.84 -15.11
CA GLU A 540 13.78 24.85 -16.44
C GLU A 540 13.50 23.45 -16.92
N TYR A 541 12.42 23.30 -17.68
CA TYR A 541 11.97 22.04 -18.25
C TYR A 541 11.96 22.10 -19.78
N ASP A 542 12.27 20.98 -20.42
CA ASP A 542 12.03 20.82 -21.86
C ASP A 542 10.56 20.44 -22.13
N ASN A 543 10.22 20.28 -23.42
CA ASN A 543 8.87 19.92 -23.87
C ASN A 543 8.43 18.50 -23.45
N LEU A 544 9.37 17.64 -23.04
CA LEU A 544 9.09 16.29 -22.53
C LEU A 544 8.90 16.28 -21.02
N GLY A 545 9.15 17.42 -20.34
CA GLY A 545 9.09 17.54 -18.89
C GLY A 545 10.40 17.24 -18.18
N ASN A 546 11.49 17.01 -18.89
CA ASN A 546 12.81 16.82 -18.29
C ASN A 546 13.35 18.11 -17.73
N ILE A 547 14.06 18.05 -16.60
CA ILE A 547 14.77 19.21 -16.05
C ILE A 547 15.98 19.52 -16.93
N ARG A 548 15.89 20.59 -17.71
CA ARG A 548 16.96 21.05 -18.57
C ARG A 548 18.03 21.85 -17.80
N GLN A 549 17.59 22.68 -16.85
CA GLN A 549 18.48 23.46 -16.00
C GLN A 549 18.05 23.37 -14.55
N LYS A 550 19.00 23.18 -13.66
CA LYS A 550 18.78 23.21 -12.20
C LYS A 550 19.82 24.10 -11.56
N GLY A 551 19.37 25.16 -10.92
CA GLY A 551 20.18 26.31 -10.51
C GLY A 551 21.35 26.08 -9.55
N ASN A 552 21.46 24.89 -8.92
CA ASN A 552 22.63 24.53 -8.11
C ASN A 552 23.46 23.37 -8.71
N ALA A 553 23.01 22.79 -9.80
CA ALA A 553 23.70 21.69 -10.46
C ALA A 553 24.33 22.14 -11.80
N GLY A 554 23.50 22.72 -12.69
CA GLY A 554 23.92 23.10 -14.02
C GLY A 554 22.91 22.71 -15.09
N GLU A 555 23.38 22.61 -16.33
CA GLU A 555 22.57 22.21 -17.49
C GLU A 555 22.64 20.69 -17.68
N LEU A 556 21.47 20.03 -17.74
CA LEU A 556 21.34 18.60 -17.94
C LEU A 556 21.04 18.31 -19.42
N MET A 557 21.66 17.27 -19.97
CA MET A 557 21.54 16.86 -21.36
C MET A 557 20.81 15.53 -21.48
N TYR A 558 19.97 15.40 -22.53
CA TYR A 558 19.16 14.21 -22.85
C TYR A 558 19.34 13.90 -24.33
N THR A 559 20.47 13.30 -24.68
CA THR A 559 20.87 13.11 -26.08
C THR A 559 20.58 11.70 -26.62
N ASN A 560 20.13 10.77 -25.75
CA ASN A 560 19.81 9.42 -26.17
C ASN A 560 18.33 9.32 -26.63
N PRO A 561 18.04 9.14 -27.95
CA PRO A 561 16.66 9.08 -28.43
C PRO A 561 15.92 7.82 -27.99
N ASN A 562 16.65 6.76 -27.58
CA ASN A 562 16.06 5.53 -27.06
C ASN A 562 15.69 5.63 -25.58
N HIS A 563 16.26 6.60 -24.87
CA HIS A 563 16.01 6.89 -23.45
C HIS A 563 15.84 8.41 -23.25
N PRO A 564 14.75 8.99 -23.76
CA PRO A 564 14.57 10.44 -23.84
C PRO A 564 14.44 11.12 -22.46
N TYR A 565 14.19 10.37 -21.40
CA TYR A 565 14.09 10.86 -20.02
C TYR A 565 15.36 10.57 -19.18
N ALA A 566 16.36 9.91 -19.75
CA ALA A 566 17.61 9.61 -19.05
C ALA A 566 18.64 10.73 -19.28
N VAL A 567 19.16 11.29 -18.17
CA VAL A 567 20.27 12.26 -18.24
C VAL A 567 21.49 11.59 -18.84
N THR A 568 22.02 12.16 -19.92
CA THR A 568 23.22 11.69 -20.62
C THR A 568 24.47 12.50 -20.30
N GLY A 569 24.27 13.68 -19.72
CA GLY A 569 25.40 14.55 -19.34
C GLY A 569 24.95 15.70 -18.46
N LEU A 570 25.94 16.32 -17.81
CA LEU A 570 25.77 17.51 -16.99
C LEU A 570 26.89 18.50 -17.31
N THR A 571 26.54 19.74 -17.65
CA THR A 571 27.46 20.88 -17.65
C THR A 571 27.33 21.56 -16.28
N PRO A 572 28.24 21.31 -15.33
CA PRO A 572 28.11 21.83 -13.98
C PRO A 572 28.35 23.34 -13.92
N LEU A 573 27.62 24.03 -13.04
CA LEU A 573 27.97 25.38 -12.64
C LEU A 573 29.23 25.40 -11.79
N ALA A 574 29.92 26.54 -11.71
CA ALA A 574 31.14 26.70 -10.89
C ALA A 574 30.91 26.33 -9.42
N GLU A 575 29.70 26.58 -8.89
CA GLU A 575 29.28 26.27 -7.52
C GLU A 575 28.53 24.92 -7.40
N SER A 576 28.52 24.11 -8.45
CA SER A 576 27.81 22.85 -8.43
C SER A 576 28.37 21.93 -7.32
N PRO A 577 27.49 21.29 -6.54
CA PRO A 577 27.91 20.25 -5.61
C PRO A 577 28.42 18.98 -6.33
N VAL A 578 28.09 18.82 -7.61
CA VAL A 578 28.55 17.70 -8.43
C VAL A 578 29.96 18.02 -8.94
N LYS A 579 30.97 17.46 -8.28
CA LYS A 579 32.39 17.73 -8.58
C LYS A 579 33.06 16.64 -9.42
N SER A 580 32.46 15.44 -9.49
CA SER A 580 33.09 14.27 -10.07
C SER A 580 32.07 13.18 -10.47
N HIS A 581 32.50 12.32 -11.35
CA HIS A 581 31.74 11.15 -11.79
C HIS A 581 31.82 10.03 -10.74
N LEU A 582 30.70 9.30 -10.56
CA LEU A 582 30.62 8.07 -9.81
C LEU A 582 30.40 6.91 -10.79
N ASP A 583 31.23 5.88 -10.73
CA ASP A 583 30.97 4.63 -11.45
C ASP A 583 30.11 3.72 -10.57
N ILE A 584 28.95 3.31 -11.09
CA ILE A 584 27.99 2.50 -10.34
C ILE A 584 27.68 1.21 -11.11
N VAL A 585 27.86 0.07 -10.45
CA VAL A 585 27.42 -1.24 -10.92
C VAL A 585 26.13 -1.61 -10.17
N TYR A 586 25.18 -2.21 -10.89
CA TYR A 586 23.88 -2.55 -10.34
C TYR A 586 23.68 -4.08 -10.27
N THR A 587 22.90 -4.54 -9.29
CA THR A 587 22.37 -5.91 -9.19
C THR A 587 21.31 -6.16 -10.27
N ALA A 588 20.86 -7.40 -10.43
CA ALA A 588 19.73 -7.74 -11.30
C ALA A 588 18.41 -7.08 -10.84
N ALA A 589 18.28 -6.76 -9.56
CA ALA A 589 17.16 -6.02 -8.99
C ALA A 589 17.32 -4.48 -9.07
N GLU A 590 18.24 -3.99 -9.93
CA GLU A 590 18.50 -2.55 -10.16
C GLU A 590 18.96 -1.79 -8.88
N ARG A 591 19.58 -2.50 -7.93
CA ARG A 591 20.19 -1.88 -6.74
C ARG A 591 21.69 -1.66 -6.96
N PRO A 592 22.28 -0.53 -6.54
CA PRO A 592 23.73 -0.33 -6.62
C PRO A 592 24.48 -1.42 -5.87
N SER A 593 25.34 -2.21 -6.53
CA SER A 593 26.18 -3.23 -5.90
C SER A 593 27.58 -2.73 -5.60
N ILE A 594 28.11 -1.87 -6.46
CA ILE A 594 29.43 -1.25 -6.29
C ILE A 594 29.29 0.22 -6.67
N ILE A 595 29.83 1.10 -5.83
CA ILE A 595 29.99 2.53 -6.11
C ILE A 595 31.48 2.85 -6.01
N THR A 596 32.05 3.41 -7.08
CA THR A 596 33.48 3.77 -7.14
C THR A 596 33.64 5.27 -7.39
N HIS A 597 34.55 5.89 -6.65
CA HIS A 597 34.94 7.29 -6.80
C HIS A 597 36.44 7.43 -6.62
N GLY A 598 37.19 7.49 -7.73
CA GLY A 598 38.66 7.45 -7.69
C GLY A 598 39.18 6.18 -7.04
N ILE A 599 39.90 6.32 -5.92
CA ILE A 599 40.41 5.20 -5.14
C ILE A 599 39.43 4.65 -4.11
N GLN A 600 38.29 5.33 -3.88
CA GLN A 600 37.28 4.96 -2.90
C GLN A 600 36.28 4.00 -3.53
N LYS A 601 35.88 2.98 -2.78
CA LYS A 601 34.93 1.97 -3.22
C LYS A 601 33.99 1.57 -2.11
N ALA A 602 32.68 1.58 -2.40
CA ALA A 602 31.65 0.98 -1.55
C ALA A 602 31.07 -0.26 -2.23
N VAL A 603 31.08 -1.40 -1.54
CA VAL A 603 30.45 -2.65 -1.97
C VAL A 603 29.23 -2.88 -1.11
N LEU A 604 28.06 -3.03 -1.75
CA LEU A 604 26.76 -3.18 -1.12
C LEU A 604 26.26 -4.61 -1.29
N THR A 605 25.78 -5.22 -0.21
CA THR A 605 25.22 -6.58 -0.20
C THR A 605 23.75 -6.49 0.23
N TYR A 606 22.92 -7.33 -0.38
CA TYR A 606 21.46 -7.30 -0.23
C TYR A 606 20.93 -8.62 0.36
N ASN A 607 19.80 -8.54 1.06
CA ASN A 607 19.05 -9.69 1.56
C ASN A 607 18.03 -10.20 0.51
N ALA A 608 17.20 -11.16 0.90
CA ALA A 608 16.17 -11.77 0.07
C ALA A 608 15.14 -10.77 -0.50
N ASN A 609 14.86 -9.69 0.23
CA ASN A 609 13.93 -8.63 -0.19
C ASN A 609 14.60 -7.53 -1.04
N HIS A 610 15.86 -7.71 -1.38
CA HIS A 610 16.71 -6.69 -2.02
C HIS A 610 16.89 -5.43 -1.17
N ASP A 611 16.80 -5.54 0.18
CA ASP A 611 17.18 -4.51 1.11
C ASP A 611 18.68 -4.60 1.41
N ARG A 612 19.33 -3.44 1.56
CA ARG A 612 20.75 -3.39 1.85
C ARG A 612 21.01 -3.92 3.25
N ILE A 613 21.79 -5.00 3.36
CA ILE A 613 22.12 -5.63 4.63
C ILE A 613 23.56 -5.36 5.08
N ARG A 614 24.46 -5.05 4.12
CA ARG A 614 25.87 -4.73 4.44
C ARG A 614 26.42 -3.72 3.43
N MET A 615 27.28 -2.83 3.91
CA MET A 615 28.16 -1.96 3.12
C MET A 615 29.60 -2.12 3.59
N GLN A 616 30.50 -2.34 2.66
CA GLN A 616 31.95 -2.32 2.90
C GLN A 616 32.55 -1.13 2.15
N TYR A 617 33.12 -0.19 2.88
CA TYR A 617 33.77 1.00 2.33
C TYR A 617 35.30 0.87 2.45
N SER A 618 35.99 1.07 1.36
CA SER A 618 37.43 0.91 1.26
C SER A 618 38.10 2.07 0.50
N ASP A 619 39.40 2.25 0.77
CA ASP A 619 40.30 3.16 0.08
C ASP A 619 41.54 2.39 -0.31
N ASN A 620 41.94 2.36 -1.61
CA ASN A 620 43.08 1.58 -2.11
C ASN A 620 43.14 0.14 -1.57
N SER A 621 42.02 -0.57 -1.53
CA SER A 621 41.87 -1.93 -1.00
C SER A 621 42.02 -2.06 0.53
N ARG A 622 42.21 -0.97 1.27
CA ARG A 622 42.12 -0.95 2.73
C ARG A 622 40.66 -0.79 3.13
N ASN A 623 40.13 -1.77 3.86
CA ASN A 623 38.77 -1.64 4.43
C ASN A 623 38.79 -0.58 5.53
N LEU A 624 37.97 0.45 5.38
CA LEU A 624 37.84 1.56 6.32
C LEU A 624 36.61 1.39 7.25
N LEU A 625 35.54 0.82 6.71
CA LEU A 625 34.28 0.64 7.42
C LEU A 625 33.52 -0.55 6.84
N THR A 626 33.02 -1.43 7.71
CA THR A 626 31.95 -2.35 7.38
C THR A 626 30.73 -1.99 8.21
N ARG A 627 29.62 -1.66 7.53
CA ARG A 627 28.35 -1.33 8.18
C ARG A 627 27.32 -2.39 7.82
N TYR A 628 26.63 -2.89 8.84
CA TYR A 628 25.49 -3.78 8.70
C TYR A 628 24.20 -3.00 8.97
N TYR A 629 23.14 -3.35 8.24
CA TYR A 629 21.81 -2.79 8.34
C TYR A 629 20.86 -3.95 8.63
N LEU A 630 20.29 -4.01 9.81
CA LEU A 630 19.48 -5.13 10.27
C LEU A 630 18.16 -4.63 10.86
N GLY A 631 17.06 -5.25 10.45
CA GLY A 631 15.74 -5.02 11.02
C GLY A 631 15.23 -3.59 10.93
N ASP A 632 15.59 -2.83 9.89
CA ASP A 632 15.19 -1.44 9.58
C ASP A 632 15.69 -0.36 10.55
N ASN A 633 16.08 -0.73 11.76
CA ASN A 633 16.39 0.22 12.83
C ASN A 633 17.69 -0.08 13.59
N TYR A 634 18.52 -1.00 13.11
CA TYR A 634 19.81 -1.32 13.71
C TYR A 634 20.94 -1.20 12.71
N GLU A 635 21.90 -0.34 13.01
CA GLU A 635 23.17 -0.25 12.29
C GLU A 635 24.31 -0.70 13.19
N LEU A 636 25.19 -1.53 12.65
CA LEU A 636 26.40 -1.99 13.32
C LEU A 636 27.61 -1.61 12.49
N ASP A 637 28.40 -0.68 12.97
CA ASP A 637 29.68 -0.30 12.40
C ASP A 637 30.80 -1.15 12.98
N VAL A 638 31.55 -1.79 12.10
CA VAL A 638 32.78 -2.54 12.43
C VAL A 638 33.94 -1.85 11.73
N ASP A 639 34.78 -1.19 12.52
CA ASP A 639 36.05 -0.61 12.10
C ASP A 639 37.20 -1.52 12.56
N ILE A 640 38.37 -1.37 11.94
CA ILE A 640 39.60 -2.06 12.33
C ILE A 640 40.03 -1.66 13.78
N GLN A 641 39.56 -0.55 14.32
CA GLN A 641 39.94 -0.04 15.64
C GLN A 641 38.81 0.08 16.65
N VAL A 642 37.55 0.26 16.22
CA VAL A 642 36.40 0.48 17.11
C VAL A 642 35.14 -0.15 16.52
N CYS A 643 34.47 -1.00 17.29
CA CYS A 643 33.15 -1.51 16.94
C CYS A 643 32.09 -0.58 17.57
N MET A 644 31.31 0.12 16.75
CA MET A 644 30.20 0.96 17.24
C MET A 644 28.86 0.32 16.86
N ASN A 645 27.97 0.20 17.86
CA ASN A 645 26.58 -0.17 17.64
C ASN A 645 25.74 1.10 17.61
N VAL A 646 25.02 1.33 16.51
CA VAL A 646 24.02 2.40 16.43
C VAL A 646 22.66 1.73 16.33
N PHE A 647 21.83 1.91 17.37
CA PHE A 647 20.46 1.46 17.40
C PHE A 647 19.54 2.67 17.30
N ILE A 648 18.78 2.74 16.23
CA ILE A 648 17.82 3.82 16.00
C ILE A 648 16.45 3.30 16.46
N LEU A 649 15.98 3.80 17.58
CA LEU A 649 14.61 3.56 18.04
C LEU A 649 13.65 4.32 17.11
N VAL A 650 12.77 3.61 16.44
CA VAL A 650 11.73 4.21 15.61
C VAL A 650 10.57 4.62 16.50
N GLY A 651 10.72 5.79 17.11
CA GLY A 651 9.55 6.47 17.68
C GLY A 651 8.77 7.09 16.50
N GLY A 652 7.68 6.44 16.07
CA GLY A 652 6.67 6.78 15.07
C GLY A 652 6.89 7.95 14.13
#